data_0a3dfeb90c0126ee16943b00d4a4c8ef
#
_entry.id   0a3dfeb90c0126ee16943b00d4a4c8ef
#
_cell.length_a   1.000
_cell.length_b   1.000
_cell.length_c   1.000
_cell.angle_alpha   90.00
_cell.angle_beta   90.00
_cell.angle_gamma   90.00
#
_symmetry.space_group_name_H-M   'P 1'
#
loop_
_entity.id
_entity.type
_entity.pdbx_description
1 polymer ?
#
loop_
_entity_poly.entity_id
_entity_poly.type
_entity_poly.pdbx_seq_one_letter_code
_entity_poly.pdbx_strand_id
1 'polypeptide(L)'
;MSGPRFARSKIVGATIAALIVIAFSILLLAHDPLIFWNDDYEISILPVFADMARAWSHGEIPLLSPYSWVCGNLAGEFQYGVFSVFINALIVCVWKLPLKFSQQAAAVSIAHLAVLSAGAFLVAHGRKLSGPLSIFVALVASLNGWIICWGASDWFGALGAFTWLPWAWWAAEQALDPKRSRWRFLWPAPFVYLLIAGGFPYTVLMLALVLVCLALRAVFEVRTVDTASPARTGPGGLARLTRIGPLLAGVTLGLGLAAPAWLALFDYVHGSARESLHPSAHWQWLVPWNAWPGLILPSWTVNWSNFSSRLVPHGATELACGLVPPIALLTGFLVNGRAILKKIRWETALLFVVFILAMNPTAGAFRWSFRWLPLLHLVLALCAAEALSSFSPKQRRFTAFLMLLLVIMLIIGALVLRTSGDRLFPLGWIFLGLALSWLLVESLQRNFLCEWAPAAVVFAALLATYICIPPNSGVPKYNLAQSLLEPQPLDPHRLYLSVYPTPATFYRVEAKPGPVGQIVRLGSTSMWAGLRFVNGYSPIRPAGVAREFASAIHGEVDPDLAQWFLQHQAGENGLLERIGIDGIIVAREFNFTPLPAAEWELATEADEGRVFHRRGQPIPTVRSVNFSGKNSIAKITDIVAGRNYVSASVVAPDGDRPALIAVSRPFFPGYRAQIDRRDLAVFSERSLIPLIDVPPGTHGRLTLYYRPDWLIYGSALAIISAAVCLISAVFAIRNPRKRVTSV
;
A
#
# COMPACT_ATOMS: atom_id res chain seq x y z
N MET A 1 28.44 -18.70 22.43
CA MET A 1 28.99 -19.12 21.11
C MET A 1 27.93 -18.90 20.02
N SER A 2 27.97 -17.78 19.32
CA SER A 2 27.15 -17.55 18.12
C SER A 2 28.03 -17.76 16.89
N GLY A 3 28.40 -19.02 16.64
CA GLY A 3 29.24 -19.43 15.51
C GLY A 3 28.45 -19.44 14.18
N PRO A 4 29.11 -19.70 13.04
CA PRO A 4 28.52 -19.73 11.72
C PRO A 4 27.31 -20.68 11.59
N ARG A 5 27.21 -21.71 12.44
CA ARG A 5 26.05 -22.63 12.51
C ARG A 5 24.76 -21.92 12.93
N PHE A 6 24.81 -20.96 13.87
CA PHE A 6 23.62 -20.22 14.35
C PHE A 6 23.11 -19.22 13.32
N ALA A 7 24.02 -18.59 12.57
CA ALA A 7 23.65 -17.69 11.47
C ALA A 7 23.01 -18.48 10.30
N ARG A 8 23.58 -19.64 9.94
CA ARG A 8 23.00 -20.54 8.93
C ARG A 8 21.59 -21.01 9.32
N SER A 9 21.35 -21.36 10.60
CA SER A 9 20.02 -21.75 11.08
C SER A 9 18.96 -20.67 10.89
N LYS A 10 19.30 -19.39 11.07
CA LYS A 10 18.35 -18.26 10.89
C LYS A 10 17.97 -18.05 9.42
N ILE A 11 18.96 -18.05 8.54
CA ILE A 11 18.73 -17.88 7.10
C ILE A 11 17.90 -19.05 6.57
N VAL A 12 18.29 -20.28 6.89
CA VAL A 12 17.57 -21.49 6.47
C VAL A 12 16.13 -21.46 6.96
N GLY A 13 15.88 -21.10 8.23
CA GLY A 13 14.53 -21.04 8.78
C GLY A 13 13.67 -19.95 8.12
N ALA A 14 14.23 -18.77 7.88
CA ALA A 14 13.54 -17.69 7.16
C ALA A 14 13.22 -18.08 5.71
N THR A 15 14.14 -18.75 5.02
CA THR A 15 13.92 -19.29 3.67
C THR A 15 12.83 -20.35 3.65
N ILE A 16 12.82 -21.27 4.62
CA ILE A 16 11.76 -22.28 4.74
C ILE A 16 10.40 -21.62 4.93
N ALA A 17 10.31 -20.62 5.83
CA ALA A 17 9.06 -19.88 6.04
C ALA A 17 8.57 -19.21 4.74
N ALA A 18 9.46 -18.57 4.00
CA ALA A 18 9.14 -17.95 2.71
C ALA A 18 8.67 -19.00 1.67
N LEU A 19 9.35 -20.15 1.58
CA LEU A 19 8.97 -21.21 0.65
C LEU A 19 7.61 -21.83 0.99
N ILE A 20 7.28 -21.99 2.28
CA ILE A 20 5.94 -22.48 2.69
C ILE A 20 4.86 -21.48 2.26
N VAL A 21 5.10 -20.17 2.41
CA VAL A 21 4.14 -19.14 1.99
C VAL A 21 4.00 -19.10 0.47
N ILE A 22 5.08 -19.26 -0.28
CA ILE A 22 5.02 -19.40 -1.75
C ILE A 22 4.17 -20.61 -2.13
N ALA A 23 4.44 -21.79 -1.52
CA ALA A 23 3.68 -23.01 -1.78
C ALA A 23 2.18 -22.84 -1.46
N PHE A 24 1.87 -22.21 -0.31
CA PHE A 24 0.49 -21.86 0.06
C PHE A 24 -0.18 -20.99 -1.01
N SER A 25 0.50 -19.92 -1.45
CA SER A 25 -0.01 -19.00 -2.46
C SER A 25 -0.23 -19.68 -3.82
N ILE A 26 0.64 -20.63 -4.19
CA ILE A 26 0.46 -21.44 -5.41
C ILE A 26 -0.78 -22.33 -5.29
N LEU A 27 -1.04 -22.93 -4.12
CA LEU A 27 -2.26 -23.71 -3.89
C LEU A 27 -3.52 -22.85 -4.01
N LEU A 28 -3.48 -21.60 -3.50
CA LEU A 28 -4.58 -20.66 -3.67
C LEU A 28 -4.80 -20.31 -5.15
N LEU A 29 -3.73 -20.02 -5.90
CA LEU A 29 -3.82 -19.72 -7.34
C LEU A 29 -4.30 -20.93 -8.17
N ALA A 30 -3.98 -22.15 -7.75
CA ALA A 30 -4.49 -23.36 -8.39
C ALA A 30 -6.01 -23.52 -8.18
N HIS A 31 -6.54 -23.02 -7.06
CA HIS A 31 -7.96 -23.00 -6.75
C HIS A 31 -8.69 -21.82 -7.42
N ASP A 32 -8.17 -20.58 -7.24
CA ASP A 32 -8.68 -19.35 -7.86
C ASP A 32 -7.54 -18.56 -8.51
N PRO A 33 -7.37 -18.61 -9.83
CA PRO A 33 -6.32 -17.89 -10.55
C PRO A 33 -6.42 -16.37 -10.44
N LEU A 34 -7.56 -15.84 -9.98
CA LEU A 34 -7.82 -14.40 -9.84
C LEU A 34 -7.77 -13.92 -8.37
N ILE A 35 -7.35 -14.78 -7.42
CA ILE A 35 -7.39 -14.45 -5.99
C ILE A 35 -6.60 -13.18 -5.63
N PHE A 36 -5.52 -12.87 -6.36
CA PHE A 36 -4.69 -11.67 -6.17
C PHE A 36 -4.98 -10.57 -7.19
N TRP A 37 -6.17 -10.58 -7.81
CA TRP A 37 -6.52 -9.69 -8.91
C TRP A 37 -7.93 -9.17 -8.75
N ASN A 38 -8.12 -8.01 -8.07
CA ASN A 38 -9.42 -7.42 -7.77
C ASN A 38 -9.34 -5.90 -7.70
N ASP A 39 -10.43 -5.23 -8.00
CA ASP A 39 -10.77 -3.82 -7.82
C ASP A 39 -9.59 -2.84 -8.04
N ASP A 40 -9.07 -2.26 -6.96
CA ASP A 40 -7.98 -1.29 -7.03
C ASP A 40 -6.71 -1.86 -7.69
N TYR A 41 -6.47 -3.15 -7.56
CA TYR A 41 -5.33 -3.79 -8.24
C TYR A 41 -5.51 -3.80 -9.75
N GLU A 42 -6.75 -4.01 -10.23
CA GLU A 42 -7.08 -4.06 -11.64
C GLU A 42 -7.04 -2.68 -12.31
N ILE A 43 -7.70 -1.69 -11.70
CA ILE A 43 -7.91 -0.38 -12.35
C ILE A 43 -6.96 0.72 -11.90
N SER A 44 -6.09 0.44 -10.91
CA SER A 44 -5.16 1.41 -10.34
C SER A 44 -3.73 0.90 -10.26
N ILE A 45 -3.47 -0.14 -9.45
CA ILE A 45 -2.11 -0.51 -9.06
C ILE A 45 -1.30 -1.03 -10.24
N LEU A 46 -1.81 -2.04 -10.96
CA LEU A 46 -1.05 -2.66 -12.04
C LEU A 46 -0.86 -1.74 -13.26
N PRO A 47 -1.84 -0.92 -13.69
CA PRO A 47 -1.63 0.08 -14.74
C PRO A 47 -0.51 1.07 -14.41
N VAL A 48 -0.47 1.55 -13.16
CA VAL A 48 0.58 2.46 -12.68
C VAL A 48 1.94 1.74 -12.62
N PHE A 49 1.99 0.48 -12.17
CA PHE A 49 3.22 -0.32 -12.18
C PHE A 49 3.75 -0.54 -13.60
N ALA A 50 2.88 -0.77 -14.57
CA ALA A 50 3.27 -0.88 -15.97
C ALA A 50 3.88 0.44 -16.49
N ASP A 51 3.29 1.57 -16.13
CA ASP A 51 3.82 2.88 -16.49
C ASP A 51 5.16 3.19 -15.80
N MET A 52 5.30 2.87 -14.51
CA MET A 52 6.55 3.00 -13.78
C MET A 52 7.65 2.10 -14.35
N ALA A 53 7.34 0.85 -14.66
CA ALA A 53 8.29 -0.10 -15.25
C ALA A 53 8.75 0.36 -16.62
N ARG A 54 7.84 0.90 -17.43
CA ARG A 54 8.16 1.53 -18.74
C ARG A 54 9.11 2.71 -18.55
N ALA A 55 8.83 3.61 -17.58
CA ALA A 55 9.71 4.74 -17.28
C ALA A 55 11.14 4.29 -16.95
N TRP A 56 11.28 3.37 -16.00
CA TRP A 56 12.59 2.82 -15.63
C TRP A 56 13.30 2.12 -16.79
N SER A 57 12.56 1.43 -17.66
CA SER A 57 13.13 0.76 -18.85
C SER A 57 13.70 1.74 -19.87
N HIS A 58 13.23 2.99 -19.87
CA HIS A 58 13.75 4.08 -20.70
C HIS A 58 14.75 4.99 -19.94
N GLY A 59 15.13 4.64 -18.71
CA GLY A 59 16.04 5.44 -17.89
C GLY A 59 15.41 6.72 -17.31
N GLU A 60 14.10 6.83 -17.29
CA GLU A 60 13.36 7.95 -16.73
C GLU A 60 12.91 7.66 -15.29
N ILE A 61 13.02 8.65 -14.41
CA ILE A 61 12.49 8.55 -13.03
C ILE A 61 10.98 8.82 -13.08
N PRO A 62 10.12 7.91 -12.58
CA PRO A 62 8.67 8.05 -12.67
C PRO A 62 8.08 8.97 -11.58
N LEU A 63 8.51 10.24 -11.53
CA LEU A 63 7.93 11.23 -10.62
C LEU A 63 6.52 11.60 -11.04
N LEU A 64 6.35 11.85 -12.34
CA LEU A 64 5.07 12.17 -12.97
C LEU A 64 4.69 11.13 -14.01
N SER A 65 3.41 10.98 -14.29
CA SER A 65 2.87 10.30 -15.48
C SER A 65 2.17 11.31 -16.39
N PRO A 66 2.46 11.33 -17.69
CA PRO A 66 1.73 12.17 -18.63
C PRO A 66 0.38 11.59 -19.03
N TYR A 67 0.05 10.36 -18.59
CA TYR A 67 -1.07 9.57 -19.07
C TYR A 67 -2.34 9.67 -18.22
N SER A 68 -2.25 10.33 -17.06
CA SER A 68 -3.42 10.62 -16.21
C SER A 68 -3.23 11.97 -15.52
N TRP A 69 -4.28 12.77 -15.41
CA TRP A 69 -4.20 14.00 -14.64
C TRP A 69 -4.54 13.75 -13.16
N VAL A 70 -5.51 12.90 -12.89
CA VAL A 70 -5.90 12.54 -11.52
C VAL A 70 -4.78 11.79 -10.80
N CYS A 71 -4.15 10.80 -11.46
CA CYS A 71 -3.04 10.00 -10.92
C CYS A 71 -1.67 10.46 -11.45
N GLY A 72 -1.58 11.69 -11.96
CA GLY A 72 -0.39 12.16 -12.66
C GLY A 72 0.83 12.43 -11.79
N ASN A 73 0.68 12.67 -10.49
CA ASN A 73 1.79 12.84 -9.56
C ASN A 73 2.10 11.53 -8.85
N LEU A 74 2.81 10.61 -9.51
CA LEU A 74 3.12 9.28 -8.95
C LEU A 74 3.96 9.37 -7.68
N ALA A 75 4.86 10.35 -7.58
CA ALA A 75 5.68 10.57 -6.38
C ALA A 75 4.82 10.96 -5.17
N GLY A 76 3.83 11.83 -5.37
CA GLY A 76 2.91 12.29 -4.32
C GLY A 76 1.85 11.27 -3.94
N GLU A 77 1.44 10.40 -4.86
CA GLU A 77 0.45 9.34 -4.59
C GLU A 77 0.88 8.36 -3.50
N PHE A 78 2.15 8.26 -3.22
CA PHE A 78 2.77 7.47 -2.17
C PHE A 78 2.51 5.95 -2.26
N GLN A 79 1.27 5.53 -2.44
CA GLN A 79 0.83 4.12 -2.42
C GLN A 79 1.47 3.20 -3.46
N TYR A 80 2.09 3.76 -4.50
CA TYR A 80 2.76 2.99 -5.56
C TYR A 80 4.23 2.70 -5.27
N GLY A 81 4.78 3.25 -4.19
CA GLY A 81 6.15 2.97 -3.80
C GLY A 81 7.22 3.45 -4.78
N VAL A 82 7.02 4.62 -5.42
CA VAL A 82 7.93 5.21 -6.42
C VAL A 82 9.38 5.29 -5.92
N PHE A 83 9.58 5.51 -4.63
CA PHE A 83 10.90 5.60 -4.01
C PHE A 83 11.39 4.29 -3.37
N SER A 84 10.63 3.18 -3.49
CA SER A 84 11.04 1.87 -2.98
C SER A 84 11.91 1.13 -3.99
N VAL A 85 13.18 0.94 -3.68
CA VAL A 85 14.09 0.17 -4.55
C VAL A 85 13.60 -1.25 -4.77
N PHE A 86 12.96 -1.87 -3.76
CA PHE A 86 12.45 -3.23 -3.87
C PHE A 86 11.26 -3.32 -4.82
N ILE A 87 10.26 -2.44 -4.67
CA ILE A 87 9.07 -2.40 -5.54
C ILE A 87 9.52 -2.13 -6.98
N ASN A 88 10.34 -1.11 -7.21
CA ASN A 88 10.81 -0.76 -8.56
C ASN A 88 11.59 -1.89 -9.24
N ALA A 89 12.50 -2.55 -8.53
CA ALA A 89 13.21 -3.69 -9.08
C ALA A 89 12.26 -4.83 -9.45
N LEU A 90 11.30 -5.14 -8.57
CA LEU A 90 10.36 -6.23 -8.77
C LEU A 90 9.42 -5.96 -9.96
N ILE A 91 8.82 -4.77 -10.06
CA ILE A 91 7.89 -4.46 -11.14
C ILE A 91 8.59 -4.43 -12.51
N VAL A 92 9.84 -3.94 -12.59
CA VAL A 92 10.64 -3.99 -13.82
C VAL A 92 10.91 -5.43 -14.24
N CYS A 93 11.25 -6.31 -13.28
CA CYS A 93 11.43 -7.74 -13.56
C CYS A 93 10.13 -8.39 -14.06
N VAL A 94 9.02 -8.17 -13.35
CA VAL A 94 7.71 -8.76 -13.70
C VAL A 94 7.21 -8.25 -15.04
N TRP A 95 7.36 -6.95 -15.33
CA TRP A 95 6.96 -6.35 -16.60
C TRP A 95 7.66 -6.96 -17.82
N LYS A 96 8.91 -7.42 -17.69
CA LYS A 96 9.66 -8.05 -18.77
C LYS A 96 9.26 -9.50 -19.04
N LEU A 97 8.47 -10.10 -18.17
CA LEU A 97 8.00 -11.49 -18.33
C LEU A 97 6.68 -11.54 -19.14
N PRO A 98 6.48 -12.56 -19.97
CA PRO A 98 5.25 -12.72 -20.78
C PRO A 98 4.08 -13.22 -19.91
N LEU A 99 3.72 -12.46 -18.87
CA LEU A 99 2.67 -12.81 -17.90
C LEU A 99 1.38 -12.06 -18.22
N LYS A 100 0.24 -12.72 -18.00
CA LYS A 100 -1.08 -12.08 -18.00
C LYS A 100 -1.20 -11.12 -16.80
N PHE A 101 -2.13 -10.17 -16.82
CA PHE A 101 -2.33 -9.18 -15.76
C PHE A 101 -2.45 -9.83 -14.37
N SER A 102 -3.34 -10.81 -14.21
CA SER A 102 -3.52 -11.51 -12.92
C SER A 102 -2.26 -12.25 -12.46
N GLN A 103 -1.45 -12.76 -13.38
CA GLN A 103 -0.19 -13.42 -13.07
C GLN A 103 0.89 -12.41 -12.65
N GLN A 104 0.92 -11.23 -13.26
CA GLN A 104 1.81 -10.13 -12.83
C GLN A 104 1.46 -9.67 -11.41
N ALA A 105 0.17 -9.47 -11.13
CA ALA A 105 -0.33 -9.13 -9.80
C ALA A 105 0.06 -10.20 -8.77
N ALA A 106 -0.19 -11.47 -9.08
CA ALA A 106 0.16 -12.59 -8.22
C ALA A 106 1.67 -12.65 -7.94
N ALA A 107 2.52 -12.47 -8.96
CA ALA A 107 3.98 -12.51 -8.80
C ALA A 107 4.47 -11.42 -7.84
N VAL A 108 3.94 -10.19 -7.98
CA VAL A 108 4.28 -9.06 -7.11
C VAL A 108 3.81 -9.31 -5.68
N SER A 109 2.59 -9.79 -5.48
CA SER A 109 2.02 -10.08 -4.16
C SER A 109 2.74 -11.23 -3.46
N ILE A 110 2.99 -12.36 -4.15
CA ILE A 110 3.69 -13.53 -3.59
C ILE A 110 5.13 -13.18 -3.16
N ALA A 111 5.85 -12.37 -3.95
CA ALA A 111 7.18 -11.92 -3.57
C ALA A 111 7.16 -11.14 -2.24
N HIS A 112 6.19 -10.24 -2.06
CA HIS A 112 6.04 -9.49 -0.81
C HIS A 112 5.61 -10.39 0.36
N LEU A 113 4.68 -11.32 0.16
CA LEU A 113 4.27 -12.28 1.19
C LEU A 113 5.44 -13.15 1.67
N ALA A 114 6.28 -13.61 0.75
CA ALA A 114 7.48 -14.38 1.07
C ALA A 114 8.49 -13.58 1.92
N VAL A 115 8.73 -12.31 1.54
CA VAL A 115 9.62 -11.40 2.30
C VAL A 115 9.01 -11.07 3.67
N LEU A 116 7.69 -10.83 3.75
CA LEU A 116 6.97 -10.62 5.00
C LEU A 116 7.14 -11.79 5.97
N SER A 117 6.95 -13.01 5.45
CA SER A 117 7.10 -14.25 6.20
C SER A 117 8.51 -14.39 6.77
N ALA A 118 9.55 -14.14 5.97
CA ALA A 118 10.93 -14.18 6.42
C ALA A 118 11.22 -13.19 7.56
N GLY A 119 10.68 -11.96 7.46
CA GLY A 119 10.80 -10.95 8.51
C GLY A 119 10.11 -11.36 9.82
N ALA A 120 8.90 -11.88 9.74
CA ALA A 120 8.14 -12.35 10.90
C ALA A 120 8.82 -13.55 11.58
N PHE A 121 9.40 -14.47 10.79
CA PHE A 121 10.26 -15.55 11.31
C PHE A 121 11.43 -14.98 12.11
N LEU A 122 12.13 -13.97 11.60
CA LEU A 122 13.29 -13.37 12.27
C LEU A 122 12.92 -12.70 13.59
N VAL A 123 11.77 -12.00 13.66
CA VAL A 123 11.25 -11.43 14.93
C VAL A 123 11.04 -12.53 15.96
N ALA A 124 10.32 -13.58 15.60
CA ALA A 124 9.99 -14.70 16.50
C ALA A 124 11.26 -15.47 16.94
N HIS A 125 12.11 -15.82 15.99
CA HIS A 125 13.35 -16.55 16.26
C HIS A 125 14.36 -15.71 17.07
N GLY A 126 14.37 -14.39 16.88
CA GLY A 126 15.16 -13.44 17.68
C GLY A 126 14.81 -13.47 19.18
N ARG A 127 13.59 -13.85 19.51
CA ARG A 127 13.07 -14.03 20.88
C ARG A 127 13.34 -15.41 21.46
N LYS A 128 14.16 -16.23 20.78
CA LYS A 128 14.54 -17.59 21.17
C LYS A 128 13.38 -18.60 21.08
N LEU A 129 12.35 -18.31 20.31
CA LEU A 129 11.36 -19.31 19.95
C LEU A 129 11.99 -20.40 19.06
N SER A 130 11.49 -21.62 19.15
CA SER A 130 11.92 -22.71 18.27
C SER A 130 11.64 -22.41 16.80
N GLY A 131 12.32 -23.08 15.88
CA GLY A 131 12.12 -22.92 14.44
C GLY A 131 10.64 -23.09 14.03
N PRO A 132 9.98 -24.19 14.42
CA PRO A 132 8.57 -24.42 14.13
C PRO A 132 7.62 -23.34 14.68
N LEU A 133 7.83 -22.87 15.92
CA LEU A 133 7.01 -21.77 16.48
C LEU A 133 7.30 -20.44 15.77
N SER A 134 8.53 -20.24 15.28
CA SER A 134 8.85 -19.06 14.47
C SER A 134 8.17 -19.12 13.10
N ILE A 135 8.06 -20.31 12.49
CA ILE A 135 7.28 -20.54 11.26
C ILE A 135 5.79 -20.31 11.50
N PHE A 136 5.26 -20.78 12.62
CA PHE A 136 3.87 -20.47 13.01
C PHE A 136 3.57 -18.98 13.02
N VAL A 137 4.44 -18.16 13.62
CA VAL A 137 4.30 -16.70 13.61
C VAL A 137 4.38 -16.13 12.18
N ALA A 138 5.31 -16.65 11.38
CA ALA A 138 5.50 -16.24 10.00
C ALA A 138 4.26 -16.50 9.13
N LEU A 139 3.63 -17.67 9.28
CA LEU A 139 2.40 -18.03 8.56
C LEU A 139 1.24 -17.12 8.93
N VAL A 140 1.02 -16.88 10.23
CA VAL A 140 -0.06 -15.97 10.68
C VAL A 140 0.18 -14.55 10.16
N ALA A 141 1.41 -14.05 10.24
CA ALA A 141 1.74 -12.69 9.82
C ALA A 141 1.49 -12.46 8.32
N SER A 142 1.83 -13.43 7.48
CA SER A 142 1.77 -13.30 6.02
C SER A 142 0.48 -13.81 5.38
N LEU A 143 -0.23 -14.74 6.05
CA LEU A 143 -1.39 -15.41 5.48
C LEU A 143 -2.69 -15.11 6.22
N ASN A 144 -2.70 -14.18 7.18
CA ASN A 144 -3.94 -13.78 7.85
C ASN A 144 -4.96 -13.17 6.86
N GLY A 145 -6.22 -13.20 7.27
CA GLY A 145 -7.33 -12.78 6.42
C GLY A 145 -7.21 -11.36 5.89
N TRP A 146 -6.77 -10.41 6.71
CA TRP A 146 -6.63 -9.03 6.25
C TRP A 146 -5.56 -8.90 5.16
N ILE A 147 -4.42 -9.57 5.33
CA ILE A 147 -3.34 -9.53 4.34
C ILE A 147 -3.77 -10.16 3.02
N ILE A 148 -4.47 -11.29 3.06
CA ILE A 148 -4.91 -11.98 1.83
C ILE A 148 -6.09 -11.26 1.18
N CYS A 149 -7.11 -10.83 1.97
CA CYS A 149 -8.31 -10.20 1.41
C CYS A 149 -8.07 -8.80 0.85
N TRP A 150 -7.15 -8.04 1.46
CA TRP A 150 -6.93 -6.64 1.12
C TRP A 150 -5.51 -6.34 0.65
N GLY A 151 -4.51 -6.68 1.46
CA GLY A 151 -3.13 -6.30 1.17
C GLY A 151 -2.58 -6.91 -0.11
N ALA A 152 -2.81 -8.20 -0.33
CA ALA A 152 -2.25 -8.95 -1.44
C ALA A 152 -3.14 -8.95 -2.69
N SER A 153 -4.44 -8.68 -2.55
CA SER A 153 -5.42 -8.85 -3.62
C SER A 153 -6.02 -7.55 -4.15
N ASP A 154 -5.90 -6.44 -3.39
CA ASP A 154 -6.60 -5.20 -3.68
C ASP A 154 -5.73 -3.97 -3.36
N TRP A 155 -5.35 -3.74 -2.10
CA TRP A 155 -4.59 -2.56 -1.67
C TRP A 155 -3.10 -2.84 -1.53
N PHE A 156 -2.43 -3.03 -2.65
CA PHE A 156 -1.01 -3.39 -2.68
C PHE A 156 -0.12 -2.48 -1.83
N GLY A 157 -0.35 -1.17 -1.79
CA GLY A 157 0.45 -0.26 -0.96
C GLY A 157 0.50 -0.68 0.51
N ALA A 158 -0.61 -1.26 1.03
CA ALA A 158 -0.65 -1.80 2.39
C ALA A 158 0.28 -3.00 2.57
N LEU A 159 0.30 -3.95 1.62
CA LEU A 159 1.23 -5.08 1.62
C LEU A 159 2.67 -4.60 1.42
N GLY A 160 2.90 -3.70 0.44
CA GLY A 160 4.22 -3.16 0.11
C GLY A 160 4.95 -2.56 1.31
N ALA A 161 4.22 -1.83 2.15
CA ALA A 161 4.75 -1.25 3.38
C ALA A 161 4.81 -2.28 4.53
N PHE A 162 3.73 -3.06 4.76
CA PHE A 162 3.65 -4.00 5.89
C PHE A 162 4.68 -5.13 5.79
N THR A 163 5.08 -5.50 4.58
CA THR A 163 6.18 -6.45 4.32
C THR A 163 7.42 -6.16 5.15
N TRP A 164 7.73 -4.89 5.36
CA TRP A 164 8.94 -4.46 6.06
C TRP A 164 8.75 -4.21 7.55
N LEU A 165 7.52 -4.22 8.06
CA LEU A 165 7.26 -4.00 9.49
C LEU A 165 7.96 -5.03 10.39
N PRO A 166 7.88 -6.35 10.15
CA PRO A 166 8.61 -7.31 10.98
C PRO A 166 10.13 -7.18 10.86
N TRP A 167 10.65 -6.82 9.67
CA TRP A 167 12.08 -6.58 9.49
C TRP A 167 12.55 -5.35 10.29
N ALA A 168 11.79 -4.25 10.25
CA ALA A 168 12.07 -3.05 11.04
C ALA A 168 11.98 -3.35 12.54
N TRP A 169 10.99 -4.14 12.98
CA TRP A 169 10.87 -4.60 14.36
C TRP A 169 12.08 -5.42 14.80
N TRP A 170 12.42 -6.46 14.04
CA TRP A 170 13.60 -7.26 14.31
C TRP A 170 14.88 -6.42 14.37
N ALA A 171 15.08 -5.53 13.42
CA ALA A 171 16.22 -4.63 13.37
C ALA A 171 16.28 -3.66 14.56
N ALA A 172 15.13 -3.15 15.01
CA ALA A 172 15.01 -2.32 16.20
C ALA A 172 15.44 -3.09 17.47
N GLU A 173 15.04 -4.36 17.61
CA GLU A 173 15.50 -5.23 18.71
C GLU A 173 17.01 -5.46 18.64
N GLN A 174 17.60 -5.60 17.42
CA GLN A 174 19.05 -5.71 17.27
C GLN A 174 19.78 -4.39 17.67
N ALA A 175 19.18 -3.24 17.37
CA ALA A 175 19.74 -1.93 17.76
C ALA A 175 19.72 -1.72 19.28
N LEU A 176 18.72 -2.26 19.97
CA LEU A 176 18.60 -2.16 21.43
C LEU A 176 19.48 -3.17 22.20
N ASP A 177 19.98 -4.23 21.55
CA ASP A 177 20.81 -5.26 22.22
C ASP A 177 22.21 -4.72 22.57
N PRO A 178 22.54 -4.50 23.87
CA PRO A 178 23.84 -3.95 24.28
C PRO A 178 25.03 -4.88 23.98
N LYS A 179 24.79 -6.18 23.78
CA LYS A 179 25.84 -7.17 23.46
C LYS A 179 26.32 -7.06 22.00
N ARG A 180 25.63 -6.29 21.18
CA ARG A 180 25.98 -6.06 19.79
C ARG A 180 27.05 -4.97 19.63
N SER A 181 27.67 -4.92 18.45
CA SER A 181 28.62 -3.89 18.05
C SER A 181 28.04 -2.48 18.24
N ARG A 182 28.93 -1.49 18.43
CA ARG A 182 28.54 -0.05 18.45
C ARG A 182 27.80 0.39 17.18
N TRP A 183 28.00 -0.31 16.05
CA TRP A 183 27.37 -0.05 14.76
C TRP A 183 25.94 -0.62 14.64
N ARG A 184 25.40 -1.15 15.72
CA ARG A 184 24.04 -1.72 15.76
C ARG A 184 22.93 -0.73 15.36
N PHE A 185 23.18 0.57 15.45
CA PHE A 185 22.25 1.60 15.00
C PHE A 185 21.98 1.56 13.48
N LEU A 186 22.84 0.93 12.68
CA LEU A 186 22.64 0.80 11.24
C LEU A 186 21.51 -0.17 10.87
N TRP A 187 21.17 -1.13 11.76
CA TRP A 187 20.19 -2.16 11.44
C TRP A 187 18.79 -1.63 11.11
N PRO A 188 18.18 -0.66 11.83
CA PRO A 188 16.84 -0.17 11.51
C PRO A 188 16.76 0.60 10.20
N ALA A 189 17.81 1.33 9.81
CA ALA A 189 17.78 2.30 8.72
C ALA A 189 17.23 1.75 7.39
N PRO A 190 17.71 0.62 6.82
CA PRO A 190 17.22 0.12 5.55
C PRO A 190 15.77 -0.35 5.61
N PHE A 191 15.34 -0.94 6.73
CA PHE A 191 13.98 -1.48 6.85
C PHE A 191 12.94 -0.41 7.17
N VAL A 192 13.31 0.62 7.93
CA VAL A 192 12.48 1.83 8.12
C VAL A 192 12.31 2.56 6.79
N TYR A 193 13.38 2.72 6.01
CA TYR A 193 13.32 3.28 4.66
C TYR A 193 12.36 2.47 3.77
N LEU A 194 12.54 1.15 3.66
CA LEU A 194 11.73 0.30 2.80
C LEU A 194 10.25 0.29 3.21
N LEU A 195 9.97 0.34 4.53
CA LEU A 195 8.61 0.43 5.05
C LEU A 195 7.93 1.73 4.62
N ILE A 196 8.61 2.87 4.82
CA ILE A 196 8.04 4.18 4.48
C ILE A 196 7.89 4.31 2.97
N ALA A 197 8.95 3.96 2.21
CA ALA A 197 8.93 3.97 0.75
C ALA A 197 7.94 2.95 0.15
N GLY A 198 7.49 1.96 0.92
CA GLY A 198 6.43 1.02 0.54
C GLY A 198 5.05 1.64 0.39
N GLY A 199 4.84 2.85 0.96
CA GLY A 199 3.75 3.71 0.53
C GLY A 199 2.42 3.57 1.27
N PHE A 200 2.41 3.18 2.57
CA PHE A 200 1.16 3.10 3.33
C PHE A 200 1.26 3.76 4.71
N PRO A 201 0.63 4.94 4.90
CA PRO A 201 0.75 5.73 6.14
C PRO A 201 0.34 4.98 7.42
N TYR A 202 -0.66 4.08 7.35
CA TYR A 202 -1.04 3.26 8.50
C TYR A 202 0.10 2.37 9.01
N THR A 203 0.90 1.81 8.10
CA THR A 203 2.05 0.97 8.51
C THR A 203 3.14 1.80 9.20
N VAL A 204 3.26 3.08 8.85
CA VAL A 204 4.17 4.01 9.57
C VAL A 204 3.69 4.22 11.00
N LEU A 205 2.38 4.39 11.22
CA LEU A 205 1.81 4.47 12.58
C LEU A 205 1.98 3.14 13.35
N MET A 206 1.79 1.99 12.70
CA MET A 206 2.05 0.68 13.29
C MET A 206 3.51 0.56 13.74
N LEU A 207 4.45 0.98 12.90
CA LEU A 207 5.88 1.01 13.25
C LEU A 207 6.12 1.92 14.45
N ALA A 208 5.55 3.12 14.47
CA ALA A 208 5.68 4.05 15.58
C ALA A 208 5.23 3.41 16.92
N LEU A 209 4.07 2.73 16.94
CA LEU A 209 3.59 2.01 18.13
C LEU A 209 4.57 0.90 18.57
N VAL A 210 5.09 0.11 17.63
CA VAL A 210 6.09 -0.92 17.91
C VAL A 210 7.36 -0.30 18.49
N LEU A 211 7.87 0.78 17.90
CA LEU A 211 9.07 1.46 18.36
C LEU A 211 8.89 2.08 19.74
N VAL A 212 7.74 2.69 20.03
CA VAL A 212 7.41 3.22 21.36
C VAL A 212 7.36 2.07 22.37
N CYS A 213 6.71 0.95 22.06
CA CYS A 213 6.66 -0.23 22.91
C CYS A 213 8.09 -0.75 23.24
N LEU A 214 8.95 -0.86 22.23
CA LEU A 214 10.33 -1.30 22.39
C LEU A 214 11.18 -0.31 23.19
N ALA A 215 11.01 0.99 22.97
CA ALA A 215 11.71 2.03 23.70
C ALA A 215 11.31 2.03 25.19
N LEU A 216 10.00 1.95 25.48
CA LEU A 216 9.48 1.83 26.85
C LEU A 216 10.04 0.57 27.52
N ARG A 217 10.01 -0.58 26.84
CA ARG A 217 10.63 -1.83 27.34
C ARG A 217 12.11 -1.63 27.68
N ALA A 218 12.88 -0.99 26.79
CA ALA A 218 14.31 -0.77 27.00
C ALA A 218 14.63 0.19 28.17
N VAL A 219 13.75 1.16 28.43
CA VAL A 219 13.88 2.13 29.53
C VAL A 219 13.48 1.53 30.88
N PHE A 220 12.34 0.77 30.90
CA PHE A 220 11.75 0.30 32.16
C PHE A 220 12.20 -1.10 32.57
N GLU A 221 12.64 -1.97 31.65
CA GLU A 221 13.19 -3.28 31.98
C GLU A 221 14.69 -3.16 32.29
N VAL A 222 15.01 -2.88 33.54
CA VAL A 222 16.38 -3.06 34.05
C VAL A 222 16.66 -4.55 34.15
N ARG A 223 17.41 -5.11 33.20
CA ARG A 223 17.98 -6.46 33.41
C ARG A 223 18.93 -6.37 34.57
N THR A 224 18.57 -7.00 35.67
CA THR A 224 19.42 -7.25 36.86
C THR A 224 20.53 -8.22 36.47
N VAL A 225 21.49 -7.76 35.68
CA VAL A 225 22.65 -8.61 35.25
C VAL A 225 23.89 -8.36 36.12
N ASP A 226 23.86 -7.36 37.02
CA ASP A 226 24.99 -7.06 37.90
C ASP A 226 24.59 -7.12 39.39
N THR A 227 24.21 -8.31 39.86
CA THR A 227 24.03 -8.55 41.31
C THR A 227 25.34 -8.90 42.03
N ALA A 228 26.51 -8.69 41.41
CA ALA A 228 27.80 -8.96 42.06
C ALA A 228 28.46 -7.73 42.70
N SER A 229 27.82 -6.54 42.65
CA SER A 229 28.35 -5.33 43.36
C SER A 229 27.23 -4.56 44.01
N PRO A 230 27.12 -4.60 45.39
CA PRO A 230 26.02 -3.99 46.11
C PRO A 230 26.11 -2.45 46.28
N ALA A 231 27.01 -1.75 45.60
CA ALA A 231 27.32 -0.35 45.85
C ALA A 231 27.24 0.57 44.63
N ARG A 232 26.24 0.42 43.72
CA ARG A 232 25.95 1.50 42.78
C ARG A 232 24.43 1.77 42.76
N THR A 233 24.07 2.94 43.28
CA THR A 233 22.79 3.63 43.03
C THR A 233 22.35 3.38 41.60
N GLY A 234 21.11 2.88 41.40
CA GLY A 234 20.59 2.51 40.11
C GLY A 234 20.86 3.57 39.04
N PRO A 235 21.08 3.20 37.76
CA PRO A 235 21.48 4.13 36.72
C PRO A 235 20.49 5.29 36.68
N GLY A 236 20.98 6.51 36.85
CA GLY A 236 20.18 7.75 36.83
C GLY A 236 19.37 7.82 35.53
N GLY A 237 18.27 8.56 35.53
CA GLY A 237 17.34 8.63 34.40
C GLY A 237 18.00 8.85 33.03
N LEU A 238 19.10 9.62 32.98
CA LEU A 238 19.89 9.89 31.79
C LEU A 238 20.54 8.61 31.21
N ALA A 239 21.09 7.75 32.07
CA ALA A 239 21.72 6.49 31.65
C ALA A 239 20.69 5.47 31.11
N ARG A 240 19.42 5.58 31.46
CA ARG A 240 18.34 4.79 30.87
C ARG A 240 17.98 5.28 29.47
N LEU A 241 17.95 6.59 29.25
CA LEU A 241 17.66 7.20 27.94
C LEU A 241 18.76 6.92 26.91
N THR A 242 20.04 6.83 27.32
CA THR A 242 21.13 6.49 26.37
C THR A 242 20.98 5.10 25.75
N ARG A 243 20.20 4.20 26.36
CA ARG A 243 19.94 2.86 25.80
C ARG A 243 19.17 2.88 24.50
N ILE A 244 18.29 3.85 24.31
CA ILE A 244 17.48 3.99 23.09
C ILE A 244 18.20 4.77 21.98
N GLY A 245 19.37 5.39 22.28
CA GLY A 245 20.14 6.17 21.32
C GLY A 245 20.42 5.47 19.99
N PRO A 246 20.90 4.19 19.98
CA PRO A 246 21.12 3.45 18.75
C PRO A 246 19.83 3.20 17.94
N LEU A 247 18.70 2.98 18.61
CA LEU A 247 17.40 2.85 17.94
C LEU A 247 16.99 4.16 17.28
N LEU A 248 17.05 5.27 18.02
CA LEU A 248 16.70 6.60 17.49
C LEU A 248 17.59 6.98 16.32
N ALA A 249 18.90 6.77 16.42
CA ALA A 249 19.83 7.06 15.33
C ALA A 249 19.48 6.27 14.07
N GLY A 250 19.21 4.97 14.20
CA GLY A 250 18.85 4.12 13.05
C GLY A 250 17.51 4.49 12.44
N VAL A 251 16.52 4.82 13.24
CA VAL A 251 15.21 5.28 12.77
C VAL A 251 15.34 6.64 12.05
N THR A 252 16.09 7.59 12.62
CA THR A 252 16.36 8.89 11.97
C THR A 252 17.04 8.74 10.63
N LEU A 253 18.03 7.85 10.52
CA LEU A 253 18.68 7.55 9.25
C LEU A 253 17.69 6.93 8.24
N GLY A 254 16.82 6.02 8.68
CA GLY A 254 15.78 5.44 7.83
C GLY A 254 14.75 6.46 7.36
N LEU A 255 14.33 7.37 8.25
CA LEU A 255 13.48 8.51 7.90
C LEU A 255 14.16 9.43 6.88
N GLY A 256 15.45 9.72 7.08
CA GLY A 256 16.22 10.52 6.15
C GLY A 256 16.34 9.87 4.77
N LEU A 257 16.63 8.56 4.70
CA LEU A 257 16.66 7.81 3.44
C LEU A 257 15.30 7.85 2.71
N ALA A 258 14.19 7.82 3.44
CA ALA A 258 12.84 7.88 2.90
C ALA A 258 12.33 9.32 2.68
N ALA A 259 13.14 10.35 2.93
CA ALA A 259 12.68 11.74 2.88
C ALA A 259 12.01 12.15 1.57
N PRO A 260 12.47 11.73 0.38
CA PRO A 260 11.74 12.03 -0.85
C PRO A 260 10.30 11.52 -0.85
N ALA A 261 10.05 10.33 -0.28
CA ALA A 261 8.73 9.70 -0.28
C ALA A 261 7.73 10.45 0.63
N TRP A 262 8.08 10.69 1.89
CA TRP A 262 7.13 11.31 2.82
C TRP A 262 7.00 12.82 2.62
N LEU A 263 8.05 13.51 2.15
CA LEU A 263 7.94 14.93 1.78
C LEU A 263 7.06 15.13 0.54
N ALA A 264 7.17 14.25 -0.48
CA ALA A 264 6.29 14.27 -1.64
C ALA A 264 4.82 14.06 -1.23
N LEU A 265 4.54 13.13 -0.32
CA LEU A 265 3.20 12.90 0.19
C LEU A 265 2.63 14.13 0.90
N PHE A 266 3.39 14.74 1.81
CA PHE A 266 2.92 15.92 2.54
C PHE A 266 2.65 17.12 1.63
N ASP A 267 3.54 17.37 0.67
CA ASP A 267 3.34 18.42 -0.34
C ASP A 267 2.09 18.17 -1.18
N TYR A 268 1.86 16.92 -1.59
CA TYR A 268 0.75 16.57 -2.48
C TYR A 268 -0.60 16.50 -1.78
N VAL A 269 -0.65 16.10 -0.51
CA VAL A 269 -1.89 16.09 0.28
C VAL A 269 -2.37 17.51 0.58
N HIS A 270 -1.44 18.45 0.74
CA HIS A 270 -1.79 19.84 1.00
C HIS A 270 -2.58 20.44 -0.18
N GLY A 271 -3.76 20.99 0.11
CA GLY A 271 -4.69 21.53 -0.88
C GLY A 271 -5.45 20.47 -1.70
N SER A 272 -5.22 19.17 -1.47
CA SER A 272 -5.94 18.10 -2.15
C SER A 272 -7.31 17.81 -1.51
N ALA A 273 -8.14 17.02 -2.20
CA ALA A 273 -9.41 16.56 -1.64
C ALA A 273 -9.24 15.63 -0.41
N ARG A 274 -8.00 15.17 -0.12
CA ARG A 274 -7.69 14.32 1.03
C ARG A 274 -7.33 15.10 2.28
N GLU A 275 -7.00 16.37 2.19
CA GLU A 275 -6.59 17.19 3.32
C GLU A 275 -7.66 17.26 4.41
N SER A 276 -8.94 17.33 3.98
CA SER A 276 -10.09 17.35 4.89
C SER A 276 -11.07 16.24 4.54
N LEU A 277 -11.15 15.21 5.39
CA LEU A 277 -12.15 14.15 5.25
C LEU A 277 -13.46 14.55 5.92
N HIS A 278 -14.60 14.17 5.30
CA HIS A 278 -15.89 14.33 5.96
C HIS A 278 -15.93 13.50 7.26
N PRO A 279 -16.51 14.03 8.36
CA PRO A 279 -16.50 13.35 9.66
C PRO A 279 -17.04 11.91 9.63
N SER A 280 -18.00 11.61 8.76
CA SER A 280 -18.54 10.25 8.60
C SER A 280 -17.51 9.22 8.13
N ALA A 281 -16.45 9.65 7.43
CA ALA A 281 -15.39 8.76 6.96
C ALA A 281 -14.59 8.13 8.10
N HIS A 282 -14.52 8.79 9.25
CA HIS A 282 -13.83 8.30 10.44
C HIS A 282 -14.56 7.15 11.14
N TRP A 283 -15.88 7.06 10.95
CA TRP A 283 -16.74 6.04 11.54
C TRP A 283 -16.98 4.84 10.63
N GLN A 284 -16.40 4.86 9.42
CA GLN A 284 -16.50 3.74 8.50
C GLN A 284 -15.50 2.65 8.84
N TRP A 285 -15.91 1.42 8.63
CA TRP A 285 -15.04 0.24 8.69
C TRP A 285 -14.35 0.06 10.05
N LEU A 286 -15.11 0.25 11.11
CA LEU A 286 -14.75 -0.18 12.46
C LEU A 286 -14.92 -1.68 12.56
N VAL A 287 -14.05 -2.38 13.29
CA VAL A 287 -14.27 -3.78 13.59
C VAL A 287 -15.40 -3.86 14.63
N PRO A 288 -16.59 -4.35 14.28
CA PRO A 288 -17.70 -4.38 15.22
C PRO A 288 -17.44 -5.42 16.30
N TRP A 289 -17.96 -5.16 17.50
CA TRP A 289 -17.73 -6.02 18.65
C TRP A 289 -18.11 -7.49 18.40
N ASN A 290 -19.20 -7.74 17.70
CA ASN A 290 -19.70 -9.07 17.37
C ASN A 290 -18.92 -9.78 16.24
N ALA A 291 -17.92 -9.14 15.61
CA ALA A 291 -17.08 -9.77 14.58
C ALA A 291 -15.92 -10.60 15.17
N TRP A 292 -15.50 -10.33 16.41
CA TRP A 292 -14.31 -10.94 17.00
C TRP A 292 -14.31 -12.48 17.08
N PRO A 293 -15.45 -13.19 17.17
CA PRO A 293 -15.47 -14.63 17.00
C PRO A 293 -14.90 -15.12 15.68
N GLY A 294 -14.82 -14.25 14.64
CA GLY A 294 -14.17 -14.51 13.36
C GLY A 294 -12.67 -14.81 13.45
N LEU A 295 -11.98 -14.45 14.54
CA LEU A 295 -10.61 -14.90 14.82
C LEU A 295 -10.51 -16.45 14.91
N ILE A 296 -11.58 -17.12 15.31
CA ILE A 296 -11.62 -18.58 15.52
C ILE A 296 -12.46 -19.25 14.43
N LEU A 297 -13.62 -18.68 14.13
CA LEU A 297 -14.55 -19.17 13.13
C LEU A 297 -14.72 -18.13 12.02
N PRO A 298 -13.88 -18.14 11.00
CA PRO A 298 -13.94 -17.14 9.92
C PRO A 298 -15.21 -17.22 9.09
N SER A 299 -15.93 -18.34 9.11
CA SER A 299 -17.27 -18.49 8.51
C SER A 299 -18.37 -17.72 9.28
N TRP A 300 -18.02 -17.10 10.39
CA TRP A 300 -18.92 -16.26 11.14
C TRP A 300 -19.21 -14.99 10.34
N THR A 301 -20.31 -14.98 9.64
CA THR A 301 -20.76 -13.82 8.88
C THR A 301 -21.39 -12.81 9.83
N VAL A 302 -20.66 -11.79 10.16
CA VAL A 302 -21.21 -10.57 10.71
C VAL A 302 -21.58 -9.68 9.55
N ASN A 303 -22.81 -9.22 9.50
CA ASN A 303 -23.19 -8.22 8.53
C ASN A 303 -22.51 -6.89 8.91
N TRP A 304 -21.42 -6.56 8.24
CA TRP A 304 -20.73 -5.28 8.39
C TRP A 304 -21.47 -4.19 7.61
N SER A 305 -22.82 -4.18 7.64
CA SER A 305 -23.67 -3.30 6.82
C SER A 305 -23.34 -1.81 6.92
N ASN A 306 -22.68 -1.41 8.02
CA ASN A 306 -22.16 -0.04 8.18
C ASN A 306 -20.84 0.21 7.45
N PHE A 307 -20.30 -0.79 6.81
CA PHE A 307 -18.97 -0.77 6.23
C PHE A 307 -18.91 -0.01 4.94
N SER A 308 -19.78 -0.34 4.04
CA SER A 308 -20.01 0.36 2.80
C SER A 308 -21.22 -0.25 2.12
N SER A 309 -22.06 0.57 1.55
CA SER A 309 -23.15 0.10 0.67
C SER A 309 -22.63 -0.59 -0.61
N ARG A 310 -21.34 -0.53 -0.88
CA ARG A 310 -20.69 -1.04 -2.08
C ARG A 310 -20.00 -2.39 -1.92
N LEU A 311 -19.55 -2.70 -0.70
CA LEU A 311 -18.79 -3.92 -0.44
C LEU A 311 -19.67 -4.86 0.36
N VAL A 312 -19.99 -6.00 -0.23
CA VAL A 312 -20.54 -7.11 0.51
C VAL A 312 -19.47 -7.55 1.50
N PRO A 313 -19.76 -7.61 2.81
CA PRO A 313 -18.76 -7.98 3.78
C PRO A 313 -18.23 -9.39 3.50
N HIS A 314 -16.92 -9.56 3.67
CA HIS A 314 -16.24 -10.84 3.49
C HIS A 314 -16.53 -11.86 4.61
N GLY A 315 -17.60 -11.71 5.32
CA GLY A 315 -18.00 -12.64 6.34
C GLY A 315 -16.99 -12.82 7.47
N ALA A 316 -16.35 -11.74 7.93
CA ALA A 316 -15.28 -11.77 8.93
C ALA A 316 -14.00 -12.54 8.53
N THR A 317 -13.81 -12.81 7.23
CA THR A 317 -12.61 -13.49 6.73
C THR A 317 -11.34 -12.67 7.02
N GLU A 318 -11.44 -11.35 7.07
CA GLU A 318 -10.35 -10.44 7.46
C GLU A 318 -9.80 -10.71 8.87
N LEU A 319 -10.61 -11.29 9.75
CA LEU A 319 -10.18 -11.66 11.10
C LEU A 319 -9.50 -13.03 11.17
N ALA A 320 -9.53 -13.83 10.09
CA ALA A 320 -8.93 -15.15 10.08
C ALA A 320 -7.43 -15.10 10.42
N CYS A 321 -7.03 -15.83 11.45
CA CYS A 321 -5.63 -15.97 11.87
C CYS A 321 -5.23 -17.44 12.13
N GLY A 322 -6.08 -18.39 11.71
CA GLY A 322 -5.78 -19.81 11.72
C GLY A 322 -6.06 -20.53 13.03
N LEU A 323 -7.08 -20.16 13.80
CA LEU A 323 -7.59 -20.86 14.98
C LEU A 323 -6.63 -20.86 16.19
N VAL A 324 -5.37 -21.24 16.01
CA VAL A 324 -4.39 -21.47 17.10
C VAL A 324 -4.05 -20.20 17.89
N PRO A 325 -3.81 -19.01 17.30
CA PRO A 325 -3.32 -17.86 18.05
C PRO A 325 -4.21 -17.44 19.22
N PRO A 326 -5.52 -17.20 19.05
CA PRO A 326 -6.36 -16.79 20.18
C PRO A 326 -6.52 -17.89 21.23
N ILE A 327 -6.64 -19.16 20.82
CA ILE A 327 -6.81 -20.29 21.73
C ILE A 327 -5.54 -20.53 22.57
N ALA A 328 -4.38 -20.49 21.93
CA ALA A 328 -3.10 -20.66 22.62
C ALA A 328 -2.83 -19.56 23.64
N LEU A 329 -3.15 -18.31 23.29
CA LEU A 329 -2.99 -17.18 24.20
C LEU A 329 -3.94 -17.28 25.40
N LEU A 330 -5.23 -17.53 25.17
CA LEU A 330 -6.23 -17.69 26.24
C LEU A 330 -5.86 -18.83 27.17
N THR A 331 -5.50 -19.99 26.62
CA THR A 331 -5.04 -21.15 27.41
C THR A 331 -3.79 -20.80 28.22
N GLY A 332 -2.87 -20.10 27.61
CA GLY A 332 -1.67 -19.65 28.30
C GLY A 332 -1.96 -18.77 29.52
N PHE A 333 -2.89 -17.83 29.39
CA PHE A 333 -3.32 -16.99 30.51
C PHE A 333 -4.02 -17.80 31.60
N LEU A 334 -4.83 -18.76 31.24
CA LEU A 334 -5.55 -19.59 32.22
C LEU A 334 -4.63 -20.54 33.00
N VAL A 335 -3.61 -21.10 32.32
CA VAL A 335 -2.67 -22.07 32.95
C VAL A 335 -1.53 -21.38 33.70
N ASN A 336 -0.94 -20.35 33.14
CA ASN A 336 0.28 -19.70 33.61
C ASN A 336 0.17 -18.16 33.66
N GLY A 337 -1.02 -17.59 33.91
CA GLY A 337 -1.39 -16.20 33.68
C GLY A 337 -0.36 -15.17 34.14
N ARG A 338 0.04 -15.20 35.42
CA ARG A 338 1.04 -14.23 35.94
C ARG A 338 2.41 -14.37 35.30
N ALA A 339 2.85 -15.60 35.05
CA ALA A 339 4.18 -15.86 34.45
C ALA A 339 4.21 -15.42 32.99
N ILE A 340 3.18 -15.73 32.23
CA ILE A 340 3.02 -15.31 30.84
C ILE A 340 2.91 -13.79 30.76
N LEU A 341 2.00 -13.17 31.52
CA LEU A 341 1.83 -11.73 31.53
C LEU A 341 3.13 -10.99 31.88
N LYS A 342 3.93 -11.50 32.82
CA LYS A 342 5.26 -10.94 33.13
C LYS A 342 6.22 -11.08 31.96
N LYS A 343 6.17 -12.18 31.20
CA LYS A 343 7.05 -12.46 30.07
C LYS A 343 6.73 -11.59 28.83
N ILE A 344 5.44 -11.40 28.50
CA ILE A 344 4.94 -10.73 27.30
C ILE A 344 4.13 -9.46 27.60
N ARG A 345 4.38 -8.80 28.73
CA ARG A 345 3.57 -7.66 29.19
C ARG A 345 3.50 -6.51 28.17
N TRP A 346 4.60 -6.25 27.48
CA TRP A 346 4.69 -5.18 26.50
C TRP A 346 3.95 -5.53 25.20
N GLU A 347 4.07 -6.76 24.75
CA GLU A 347 3.34 -7.30 23.61
C GLU A 347 1.83 -7.36 23.92
N THR A 348 1.47 -7.75 25.13
CA THR A 348 0.05 -7.75 25.57
C THR A 348 -0.51 -6.32 25.63
N ALA A 349 0.27 -5.36 26.12
CA ALA A 349 -0.12 -3.94 26.11
C ALA A 349 -0.30 -3.44 24.68
N LEU A 350 0.65 -3.75 23.78
CA LEU A 350 0.56 -3.40 22.37
C LEU A 350 -0.66 -4.06 21.71
N LEU A 351 -0.92 -5.34 21.97
CA LEU A 351 -2.09 -6.07 21.48
C LEU A 351 -3.39 -5.37 21.90
N PHE A 352 -3.48 -4.99 23.18
CA PHE A 352 -4.65 -4.28 23.71
C PHE A 352 -4.85 -2.92 23.05
N VAL A 353 -3.78 -2.12 22.90
CA VAL A 353 -3.84 -0.81 22.22
C VAL A 353 -4.33 -0.98 20.78
N VAL A 354 -3.74 -1.93 20.03
CA VAL A 354 -4.13 -2.17 18.63
C VAL A 354 -5.56 -2.68 18.51
N PHE A 355 -6.01 -3.53 19.45
CA PHE A 355 -7.39 -3.98 19.53
C PHE A 355 -8.36 -2.81 19.71
N ILE A 356 -8.06 -1.90 20.62
CA ILE A 356 -8.87 -0.68 20.85
C ILE A 356 -8.87 0.20 19.59
N LEU A 357 -7.71 0.42 18.95
CA LEU A 357 -7.62 1.22 17.73
C LEU A 357 -8.42 0.63 16.57
N ALA A 358 -8.51 -0.70 16.45
CA ALA A 358 -9.30 -1.35 15.40
C ALA A 358 -10.82 -1.15 15.56
N MET A 359 -11.28 -0.90 16.79
CA MET A 359 -12.70 -0.74 17.13
C MET A 359 -13.16 0.72 17.20
N ASN A 360 -12.24 1.67 17.22
CA ASN A 360 -12.55 3.08 17.43
C ASN A 360 -12.42 3.90 16.16
N PRO A 361 -13.15 5.03 16.05
CA PRO A 361 -13.03 5.91 14.90
C PRO A 361 -11.62 6.44 14.73
N THR A 362 -11.28 6.73 13.50
CA THR A 362 -10.00 7.33 13.12
C THR A 362 -10.03 8.85 13.27
N ALA A 363 -8.93 9.53 12.94
CA ALA A 363 -8.83 10.98 12.99
C ALA A 363 -7.94 11.52 11.85
N GLY A 364 -8.09 12.82 11.55
CA GLY A 364 -7.28 13.53 10.55
C GLY A 364 -7.45 12.96 9.14
N ALA A 365 -6.36 12.72 8.43
CA ALA A 365 -6.37 12.13 7.08
C ALA A 365 -6.56 10.61 7.05
N PHE A 366 -6.71 9.96 8.20
CA PHE A 366 -6.90 8.51 8.32
C PHE A 366 -8.38 8.13 8.31
N ARG A 367 -8.69 6.99 7.70
CA ARG A 367 -10.02 6.36 7.68
C ARG A 367 -9.88 4.85 7.83
N TRP A 368 -10.98 4.16 8.24
CA TRP A 368 -11.08 2.70 8.24
C TRP A 368 -10.13 2.02 9.22
N SER A 369 -10.52 2.04 10.48
CA SER A 369 -9.70 1.53 11.61
C SER A 369 -9.42 0.02 11.55
N PHE A 370 -10.20 -0.80 10.81
CA PHE A 370 -9.87 -2.22 10.60
C PHE A 370 -8.48 -2.42 9.95
N ARG A 371 -7.87 -1.38 9.41
CA ARG A 371 -6.49 -1.39 8.90
C ARG A 371 -5.43 -1.68 9.96
N TRP A 372 -5.79 -1.69 11.24
CA TRP A 372 -4.93 -2.14 12.33
C TRP A 372 -4.82 -3.67 12.46
N LEU A 373 -5.68 -4.45 11.80
CA LEU A 373 -5.73 -5.91 11.92
C LEU A 373 -4.41 -6.62 11.58
N PRO A 374 -3.61 -6.24 10.57
CA PRO A 374 -2.33 -6.91 10.30
C PRO A 374 -1.37 -6.88 11.50
N LEU A 375 -1.26 -5.74 12.18
CA LEU A 375 -0.45 -5.62 13.38
C LEU A 375 -1.05 -6.43 14.54
N LEU A 376 -2.37 -6.43 14.69
CA LEU A 376 -3.06 -7.23 15.70
C LEU A 376 -2.73 -8.72 15.52
N HIS A 377 -2.85 -9.25 14.29
CA HIS A 377 -2.56 -10.65 13.99
C HIS A 377 -1.10 -11.02 14.26
N LEU A 378 -0.14 -10.16 13.88
CA LEU A 378 1.28 -10.38 14.13
C LEU A 378 1.58 -10.42 15.63
N VAL A 379 1.07 -9.46 16.40
CA VAL A 379 1.30 -9.38 17.86
C VAL A 379 0.61 -10.55 18.56
N LEU A 380 -0.63 -10.90 18.17
CA LEU A 380 -1.38 -12.04 18.69
C LEU A 380 -0.60 -13.35 18.46
N ALA A 381 -0.05 -13.56 17.26
CA ALA A 381 0.76 -14.74 16.94
C ALA A 381 2.04 -14.83 17.78
N LEU A 382 2.74 -13.69 18.00
CA LEU A 382 3.91 -13.63 18.88
C LEU A 382 3.53 -13.98 20.31
N CYS A 383 2.47 -13.41 20.86
CA CYS A 383 1.99 -13.72 22.21
C CYS A 383 1.60 -15.20 22.35
N ALA A 384 0.93 -15.75 21.35
CA ALA A 384 0.53 -17.16 21.32
C ALA A 384 1.74 -18.10 21.25
N ALA A 385 2.74 -17.81 20.43
CA ALA A 385 3.98 -18.59 20.33
C ALA A 385 4.75 -18.59 21.66
N GLU A 386 4.82 -17.45 22.34
CA GLU A 386 5.43 -17.34 23.66
C GLU A 386 4.65 -18.14 24.73
N ALA A 387 3.30 -18.14 24.66
CA ALA A 387 2.47 -18.95 25.52
C ALA A 387 2.72 -20.46 25.28
N LEU A 388 2.70 -20.90 24.01
CA LEU A 388 2.99 -22.30 23.65
C LEU A 388 4.39 -22.73 24.10
N SER A 389 5.39 -21.87 23.99
CA SER A 389 6.76 -22.17 24.44
C SER A 389 6.90 -22.35 25.97
N SER A 390 5.94 -21.84 26.72
CA SER A 390 5.99 -21.87 28.20
C SER A 390 5.33 -23.11 28.81
N PHE A 391 4.62 -23.94 28.04
CA PHE A 391 3.95 -25.12 28.56
C PHE A 391 4.94 -26.23 28.91
N SER A 392 4.95 -26.64 30.19
CA SER A 392 5.75 -27.77 30.64
C SER A 392 5.17 -29.12 30.18
N PRO A 393 5.96 -30.18 30.00
CA PRO A 393 5.46 -31.51 29.65
C PRO A 393 4.39 -32.05 30.62
N LYS A 394 4.50 -31.71 31.89
CA LYS A 394 3.51 -32.12 32.91
C LYS A 394 2.16 -31.41 32.78
N GLN A 395 2.13 -30.19 32.27
CA GLN A 395 0.92 -29.41 32.09
C GLN A 395 0.20 -29.69 30.77
N ARG A 396 0.85 -30.36 29.82
CA ARG A 396 0.37 -30.53 28.44
C ARG A 396 -1.02 -31.19 28.36
N ARG A 397 -1.30 -32.22 29.14
CA ARG A 397 -2.61 -32.89 29.13
C ARG A 397 -3.72 -31.97 29.61
N PHE A 398 -3.51 -31.25 30.71
CA PHE A 398 -4.49 -30.29 31.25
C PHE A 398 -4.67 -29.11 30.27
N THR A 399 -3.57 -28.58 29.74
CA THR A 399 -3.58 -27.50 28.74
C THR A 399 -4.35 -27.92 27.49
N ALA A 400 -4.15 -29.14 27.03
CA ALA A 400 -4.82 -29.72 25.88
C ALA A 400 -6.35 -29.82 26.10
N PHE A 401 -6.75 -30.36 27.23
CA PHE A 401 -8.18 -30.43 27.63
C PHE A 401 -8.81 -29.03 27.70
N LEU A 402 -8.10 -28.09 28.29
CA LEU A 402 -8.58 -26.71 28.41
C LEU A 402 -8.70 -26.02 27.04
N MET A 403 -7.74 -26.26 26.12
CA MET A 403 -7.84 -25.78 24.74
C MET A 403 -9.10 -26.29 24.04
N LEU A 404 -9.36 -27.60 24.16
CA LEU A 404 -10.55 -28.20 23.56
C LEU A 404 -11.84 -27.62 24.15
N LEU A 405 -11.87 -27.46 25.46
CA LEU A 405 -13.03 -26.86 26.17
C LEU A 405 -13.27 -25.42 25.70
N LEU A 406 -12.21 -24.60 25.59
CA LEU A 406 -12.30 -23.23 25.08
C LEU A 406 -12.79 -23.18 23.63
N VAL A 407 -12.32 -24.07 22.77
CA VAL A 407 -12.81 -24.17 21.40
C VAL A 407 -14.29 -24.46 21.38
N ILE A 408 -14.75 -25.43 22.16
CA ILE A 408 -16.17 -25.78 22.27
C ILE A 408 -17.00 -24.60 22.78
N MET A 409 -16.54 -23.92 23.83
CA MET A 409 -17.24 -22.76 24.40
C MET A 409 -17.30 -21.60 23.40
N LEU A 410 -16.21 -21.33 22.66
CA LEU A 410 -16.17 -20.29 21.65
C LEU A 410 -17.06 -20.62 20.45
N ILE A 411 -17.12 -21.89 20.05
CA ILE A 411 -18.06 -22.37 19.02
C ILE A 411 -19.50 -22.17 19.46
N ILE A 412 -19.84 -22.57 20.69
CA ILE A 412 -21.19 -22.36 21.24
C ILE A 412 -21.51 -20.86 21.29
N GLY A 413 -20.61 -20.05 21.83
CA GLY A 413 -20.78 -18.59 21.86
C GLY A 413 -20.98 -17.98 20.47
N ALA A 414 -20.22 -18.46 19.48
CA ALA A 414 -20.36 -18.04 18.10
C ALA A 414 -21.72 -18.42 17.51
N LEU A 415 -22.22 -19.62 17.78
CA LEU A 415 -23.55 -20.08 17.35
C LEU A 415 -24.67 -19.25 17.95
N VAL A 416 -24.57 -18.91 19.24
CA VAL A 416 -25.58 -18.09 19.96
C VAL A 416 -25.62 -16.66 19.41
N LEU A 417 -24.46 -16.10 19.09
CA LEU A 417 -24.35 -14.70 18.57
C LEU A 417 -24.61 -14.57 17.06
N ARG A 418 -24.87 -15.67 16.39
CA ARG A 418 -24.99 -15.70 14.92
C ARG A 418 -26.21 -14.94 14.42
N THR A 419 -26.01 -14.17 13.35
CA THR A 419 -27.05 -13.35 12.69
C THR A 419 -27.52 -13.89 11.34
N SER A 420 -26.84 -14.89 10.72
CA SER A 420 -27.19 -15.42 9.40
C SER A 420 -28.12 -16.65 9.46
N GLY A 421 -29.03 -16.78 8.48
CA GLY A 421 -30.03 -17.88 8.40
C GLY A 421 -29.51 -19.22 7.90
N ASP A 422 -28.32 -19.28 7.31
CA ASP A 422 -27.76 -20.53 6.77
C ASP A 422 -27.15 -21.40 7.89
N ARG A 423 -27.72 -22.59 8.09
CA ARG A 423 -27.35 -23.49 9.21
C ARG A 423 -26.33 -24.56 8.81
N LEU A 424 -26.17 -24.89 7.52
CA LEU A 424 -25.33 -26.02 7.08
C LEU A 424 -23.86 -25.66 6.98
N PHE A 425 -23.56 -24.49 6.45
CA PHE A 425 -22.20 -24.02 6.27
C PHE A 425 -21.40 -23.92 7.57
N PRO A 426 -21.92 -23.35 8.69
CA PRO A 426 -21.24 -23.37 9.96
C PRO A 426 -20.96 -24.74 10.55
N LEU A 427 -21.79 -25.74 10.31
CA LEU A 427 -21.54 -27.10 10.83
C LEU A 427 -20.25 -27.69 10.28
N GLY A 428 -19.99 -27.54 8.97
CA GLY A 428 -18.72 -27.97 8.36
C GLY A 428 -17.50 -27.30 9.01
N TRP A 429 -17.58 -25.99 9.27
CA TRP A 429 -16.52 -25.25 9.96
C TRP A 429 -16.34 -25.66 11.41
N ILE A 430 -17.41 -25.96 12.12
CA ILE A 430 -17.36 -26.46 13.49
C ILE A 430 -16.63 -27.80 13.50
N PHE A 431 -17.00 -28.74 12.64
CA PHE A 431 -16.34 -30.05 12.55
C PHE A 431 -14.86 -29.92 12.18
N LEU A 432 -14.51 -29.07 11.20
CA LEU A 432 -13.14 -28.80 10.83
C LEU A 432 -12.35 -28.18 12.01
N GLY A 433 -12.90 -27.17 12.66
CA GLY A 433 -12.29 -26.51 13.82
C GLY A 433 -12.06 -27.47 14.97
N LEU A 434 -13.02 -28.35 15.27
CA LEU A 434 -12.89 -29.41 16.28
C LEU A 434 -11.84 -30.45 15.90
N ALA A 435 -11.82 -30.91 14.63
CA ALA A 435 -10.84 -31.87 14.15
C ALA A 435 -9.42 -31.31 14.20
N LEU A 436 -9.21 -30.07 13.74
CA LEU A 436 -7.90 -29.40 13.81
C LEU A 436 -7.47 -29.12 15.24
N SER A 437 -8.39 -28.77 16.13
CA SER A 437 -8.13 -28.59 17.56
C SER A 437 -7.75 -29.91 18.23
N TRP A 438 -8.46 -30.99 17.88
CA TRP A 438 -8.13 -32.33 18.38
C TRP A 438 -6.74 -32.78 17.91
N LEU A 439 -6.39 -32.58 16.63
CA LEU A 439 -5.05 -32.86 16.10
C LEU A 439 -3.97 -32.07 16.84
N LEU A 440 -4.19 -30.79 17.12
CA LEU A 440 -3.29 -29.96 17.90
C LEU A 440 -3.09 -30.53 19.31
N VAL A 441 -4.20 -30.85 19.97
CA VAL A 441 -4.22 -31.41 21.32
C VAL A 441 -3.48 -32.74 21.39
N GLU A 442 -3.79 -33.64 20.47
CA GLU A 442 -3.18 -34.97 20.40
C GLU A 442 -1.67 -34.88 20.14
N SER A 443 -1.26 -33.99 19.22
CA SER A 443 0.17 -33.77 18.94
C SER A 443 0.93 -33.21 20.14
N LEU A 444 0.29 -32.30 20.90
CA LEU A 444 0.85 -31.75 22.13
C LEU A 444 0.96 -32.81 23.25
N GLN A 445 0.01 -33.76 23.33
CA GLN A 445 0.02 -34.82 24.33
C GLN A 445 1.06 -35.89 24.05
N ARG A 446 1.18 -36.35 22.80
CA ARG A 446 2.05 -37.44 22.40
C ARG A 446 3.52 -37.06 22.17
N ASN A 447 3.86 -35.79 22.28
CA ASN A 447 5.18 -35.25 21.91
C ASN A 447 5.62 -35.52 20.47
N PHE A 448 4.70 -36.00 19.60
CA PHE A 448 4.96 -36.29 18.21
C PHE A 448 4.72 -35.03 17.41
N LEU A 449 5.76 -34.50 16.75
CA LEU A 449 5.71 -33.25 16.00
C LEU A 449 5.07 -32.08 16.78
N CYS A 450 5.10 -32.13 18.11
CA CYS A 450 4.38 -31.15 18.96
C CYS A 450 4.76 -29.69 18.71
N GLU A 451 6.00 -29.44 18.26
CA GLU A 451 6.44 -28.08 17.91
C GLU A 451 5.95 -27.62 16.55
N TRP A 452 5.69 -28.55 15.60
CA TRP A 452 5.19 -28.26 14.25
C TRP A 452 3.67 -28.20 14.16
N ALA A 453 2.98 -28.84 15.09
CA ALA A 453 1.52 -28.90 15.07
C ALA A 453 0.84 -27.51 14.99
N PRO A 454 1.26 -26.46 15.74
CA PRO A 454 0.68 -25.15 15.61
C PRO A 454 0.79 -24.57 14.20
N ALA A 455 1.96 -24.72 13.56
CA ALA A 455 2.19 -24.24 12.20
C ALA A 455 1.35 -25.01 11.17
N ALA A 456 1.30 -26.35 11.30
CA ALA A 456 0.50 -27.20 10.42
C ALA A 456 -1.01 -26.93 10.54
N VAL A 457 -1.51 -26.76 11.74
CA VAL A 457 -2.92 -26.44 11.99
C VAL A 457 -3.28 -25.06 11.44
N VAL A 458 -2.43 -24.05 11.63
CA VAL A 458 -2.64 -22.72 11.04
C VAL A 458 -2.66 -22.80 9.52
N PHE A 459 -1.69 -23.49 8.91
CA PHE A 459 -1.64 -23.70 7.47
C PHE A 459 -2.93 -24.33 6.95
N ALA A 460 -3.36 -25.43 7.55
CA ALA A 460 -4.57 -26.15 7.15
C ALA A 460 -5.85 -25.31 7.36
N ALA A 461 -5.95 -24.62 8.50
CA ALA A 461 -7.12 -23.79 8.81
C ALA A 461 -7.26 -22.60 7.86
N LEU A 462 -6.16 -21.88 7.55
CA LEU A 462 -6.19 -20.77 6.61
C LEU A 462 -6.43 -21.23 5.18
N LEU A 463 -5.80 -22.34 4.76
CA LEU A 463 -6.03 -22.89 3.43
C LEU A 463 -7.49 -23.31 3.24
N ALA A 464 -8.06 -24.05 4.19
CA ALA A 464 -9.46 -24.40 4.18
C ALA A 464 -10.36 -23.17 4.16
N THR A 465 -10.01 -22.14 4.96
CA THR A 465 -10.77 -20.88 4.99
C THR A 465 -10.86 -20.27 3.59
N TYR A 466 -9.76 -20.11 2.89
CA TYR A 466 -9.73 -19.42 1.59
C TYR A 466 -10.26 -20.27 0.43
N ILE A 467 -10.22 -21.60 0.55
CA ILE A 467 -10.84 -22.49 -0.43
C ILE A 467 -12.37 -22.51 -0.28
N CYS A 468 -12.87 -22.54 0.95
CA CYS A 468 -14.30 -22.67 1.20
C CYS A 468 -15.02 -21.31 1.28
N ILE A 469 -14.33 -20.24 1.68
CA ILE A 469 -14.86 -18.88 1.73
C ILE A 469 -13.97 -18.03 0.82
N PRO A 470 -14.40 -17.72 -0.41
CA PRO A 470 -13.61 -16.86 -1.29
C PRO A 470 -13.24 -15.55 -0.58
N PRO A 471 -11.95 -15.25 -0.38
CA PRO A 471 -11.52 -14.08 0.39
C PRO A 471 -11.93 -12.77 -0.30
N ASN A 472 -12.20 -12.83 -1.61
CA ASN A 472 -12.56 -11.69 -2.45
C ASN A 472 -14.06 -11.63 -2.75
N SER A 473 -14.88 -12.40 -2.03
CA SER A 473 -16.33 -12.38 -2.19
C SER A 473 -16.86 -10.96 -1.91
N GLY A 474 -17.53 -10.37 -2.89
CA GLY A 474 -18.09 -9.02 -2.79
C GLY A 474 -17.14 -7.86 -3.14
N VAL A 475 -15.84 -8.07 -3.27
CA VAL A 475 -14.94 -7.08 -3.87
C VAL A 475 -15.22 -7.01 -5.37
N PRO A 476 -15.32 -5.81 -5.97
CA PRO A 476 -15.49 -5.68 -7.40
C PRO A 476 -14.40 -6.43 -8.18
N LYS A 477 -14.81 -7.07 -9.26
CA LYS A 477 -13.93 -7.68 -10.27
C LYS A 477 -14.36 -7.18 -11.61
N TYR A 478 -13.41 -6.87 -12.47
CA TYR A 478 -13.67 -6.34 -13.81
C TYR A 478 -13.17 -7.33 -14.87
N ASN A 479 -13.93 -7.51 -15.93
CA ASN A 479 -13.46 -8.27 -17.08
C ASN A 479 -12.69 -7.34 -18.02
N LEU A 480 -11.46 -7.02 -17.67
CA LEU A 480 -10.64 -6.08 -18.43
C LEU A 480 -10.20 -6.68 -19.76
N ALA A 481 -10.45 -5.94 -20.85
CA ALA A 481 -10.09 -6.34 -22.20
C ALA A 481 -8.56 -6.38 -22.39
N GLN A 482 -8.04 -7.37 -23.11
CA GLN A 482 -6.63 -7.45 -23.45
C GLN A 482 -6.19 -6.29 -24.39
N SER A 483 -7.16 -5.72 -25.14
CA SER A 483 -6.97 -4.53 -25.97
C SER A 483 -6.58 -3.25 -25.19
N LEU A 484 -6.68 -3.27 -23.85
CA LEU A 484 -6.17 -2.20 -23.01
C LEU A 484 -4.65 -1.92 -23.17
N LEU A 485 -3.90 -2.91 -23.65
CA LEU A 485 -2.46 -2.76 -23.93
C LEU A 485 -2.18 -1.88 -25.14
N GLU A 486 -3.17 -1.69 -26.02
CA GLU A 486 -3.05 -0.96 -27.25
C GLU A 486 -3.88 0.34 -27.22
N PRO A 487 -3.43 1.39 -27.93
CA PRO A 487 -4.17 2.63 -27.98
C PRO A 487 -5.47 2.55 -28.76
N GLN A 488 -5.54 1.70 -29.79
CA GLN A 488 -6.73 1.58 -30.64
C GLN A 488 -7.98 1.14 -29.89
N PRO A 489 -9.16 1.69 -30.21
CA PRO A 489 -9.47 2.62 -31.32
C PRO A 489 -9.24 4.10 -31.00
N LEU A 490 -8.59 4.45 -29.89
CA LEU A 490 -8.34 5.83 -29.45
C LEU A 490 -7.04 6.38 -30.09
N ASP A 491 -7.02 7.67 -30.35
CA ASP A 491 -5.87 8.38 -30.90
C ASP A 491 -4.89 8.77 -29.77
N PRO A 492 -3.63 8.25 -29.75
CA PRO A 492 -2.66 8.55 -28.69
C PRO A 492 -2.18 10.00 -28.67
N HIS A 493 -2.45 10.79 -29.71
CA HIS A 493 -2.07 12.19 -29.78
C HIS A 493 -3.09 13.12 -29.10
N ARG A 494 -4.28 12.61 -28.77
CA ARG A 494 -5.35 13.41 -28.13
C ARG A 494 -5.33 13.28 -26.61
N LEU A 495 -5.91 14.28 -25.95
CA LEU A 495 -6.19 14.27 -24.51
C LEU A 495 -7.66 14.03 -24.29
N TYR A 496 -7.98 12.94 -23.58
CA TYR A 496 -9.36 12.50 -23.39
C TYR A 496 -9.92 12.90 -22.03
N LEU A 497 -11.20 13.31 -22.01
CA LEU A 497 -12.05 13.29 -20.85
C LEU A 497 -13.07 12.17 -21.03
N SER A 498 -13.08 11.18 -20.12
CA SER A 498 -14.02 10.07 -20.17
C SER A 498 -15.09 10.23 -19.09
N VAL A 499 -16.34 10.15 -19.49
CA VAL A 499 -17.51 10.25 -18.61
C VAL A 499 -18.15 8.87 -18.51
N TYR A 500 -18.03 8.27 -17.33
CA TYR A 500 -18.55 6.94 -17.02
C TYR A 500 -19.07 6.86 -15.59
N PRO A 501 -20.05 5.99 -15.30
CA PRO A 501 -20.58 5.81 -13.95
C PRO A 501 -19.61 5.07 -13.04
N THR A 502 -19.90 5.05 -11.74
CA THR A 502 -19.07 4.41 -10.71
C THR A 502 -18.71 2.96 -11.09
N PRO A 503 -17.42 2.63 -11.28
CA PRO A 503 -16.99 1.31 -11.77
C PRO A 503 -17.51 0.16 -10.91
N ALA A 504 -17.36 0.26 -9.60
CA ALA A 504 -17.79 -0.77 -8.65
C ALA A 504 -19.28 -1.12 -8.71
N THR A 505 -20.11 -0.33 -9.37
CA THR A 505 -21.54 -0.60 -9.53
C THR A 505 -21.89 -1.07 -10.93
N PHE A 506 -21.31 -0.44 -11.96
CA PHE A 506 -21.74 -0.62 -13.35
C PHE A 506 -20.86 -1.57 -14.18
N TYR A 507 -19.58 -1.73 -13.80
CA TYR A 507 -18.62 -2.50 -14.61
C TYR A 507 -18.12 -3.77 -13.93
N ARG A 508 -18.70 -4.15 -12.80
CA ARG A 508 -18.43 -5.46 -12.18
C ARG A 508 -18.81 -6.59 -13.13
N VAL A 509 -18.09 -7.70 -13.05
CA VAL A 509 -18.35 -8.92 -13.86
C VAL A 509 -19.81 -9.38 -13.77
N GLU A 510 -20.43 -9.24 -12.58
CA GLU A 510 -21.84 -9.62 -12.39
C GLU A 510 -22.82 -8.69 -13.11
N ALA A 511 -22.49 -7.41 -13.27
CA ALA A 511 -23.33 -6.43 -13.98
C ALA A 511 -23.00 -6.35 -15.47
N LYS A 512 -21.70 -6.51 -15.83
CA LYS A 512 -21.20 -6.42 -17.19
C LYS A 512 -20.19 -7.54 -17.47
N PRO A 513 -20.66 -8.74 -17.81
CA PRO A 513 -19.80 -9.91 -17.99
C PRO A 513 -18.90 -9.83 -19.23
N GLY A 514 -19.24 -8.99 -20.21
CA GLY A 514 -18.42 -8.76 -21.41
C GLY A 514 -17.13 -7.98 -21.08
N PRO A 515 -16.09 -8.08 -21.94
CA PRO A 515 -14.85 -7.33 -21.75
C PRO A 515 -15.08 -5.82 -21.72
N VAL A 516 -14.41 -5.12 -20.80
CA VAL A 516 -14.47 -3.66 -20.64
C VAL A 516 -13.09 -3.03 -20.80
N GLY A 517 -13.05 -1.78 -21.24
CA GLY A 517 -11.83 -1.00 -21.35
C GLY A 517 -11.33 -0.82 -22.78
N GLN A 518 -12.08 -1.22 -23.80
CA GLN A 518 -11.72 -0.93 -25.19
C GLN A 518 -11.78 0.57 -25.46
N ILE A 519 -12.87 1.24 -25.03
CA ILE A 519 -13.13 2.67 -25.18
C ILE A 519 -13.08 3.35 -23.82
N VAL A 520 -13.89 2.86 -22.87
CA VAL A 520 -13.95 3.42 -21.51
C VAL A 520 -12.80 2.87 -20.68
N ARG A 521 -11.81 3.71 -20.42
CA ARG A 521 -10.60 3.35 -19.66
C ARG A 521 -10.83 3.65 -18.17
N LEU A 522 -11.30 2.64 -17.44
CA LEU A 522 -11.61 2.77 -16.01
C LEU A 522 -10.36 3.10 -15.19
N GLY A 523 -10.50 4.00 -14.22
CA GLY A 523 -9.39 4.36 -13.33
C GLY A 523 -8.14 4.81 -14.10
N SER A 524 -7.01 4.18 -13.80
CA SER A 524 -5.71 4.46 -14.44
C SER A 524 -5.38 3.53 -15.62
N THR A 525 -6.34 2.75 -16.13
CA THR A 525 -6.08 1.75 -17.19
C THR A 525 -5.60 2.33 -18.52
N SER A 526 -5.82 3.63 -18.76
CA SER A 526 -5.22 4.37 -19.89
C SER A 526 -3.69 4.31 -19.93
N MET A 527 -3.05 4.12 -18.76
CA MET A 527 -1.60 4.08 -18.64
C MET A 527 -0.96 2.86 -19.31
N TRP A 528 -1.68 1.73 -19.45
CA TRP A 528 -1.15 0.56 -20.15
C TRP A 528 -0.78 0.86 -21.60
N ALA A 529 -1.67 1.54 -22.30
CA ALA A 529 -1.44 1.91 -23.72
C ALA A 529 -0.72 3.26 -23.90
N GLY A 530 -0.40 3.97 -22.82
CA GLY A 530 0.19 5.31 -22.92
C GLY A 530 -0.77 6.37 -23.48
N LEU A 531 -2.07 6.23 -23.25
CA LEU A 531 -3.09 7.19 -23.64
C LEU A 531 -3.21 8.32 -22.61
N ARG A 532 -3.40 9.55 -23.06
CA ARG A 532 -3.50 10.73 -22.20
C ARG A 532 -4.96 10.97 -21.79
N PHE A 533 -5.23 10.85 -20.48
CA PHE A 533 -6.56 11.06 -19.90
C PHE A 533 -6.53 12.08 -18.77
N VAL A 534 -7.62 12.85 -18.65
CA VAL A 534 -7.87 13.64 -17.44
C VAL A 534 -8.22 12.72 -16.27
N ASN A 535 -8.96 11.66 -16.54
CA ASN A 535 -9.35 10.65 -15.56
C ASN A 535 -8.14 9.87 -15.00
N GLY A 536 -8.38 9.16 -13.90
CA GLY A 536 -7.41 8.28 -13.25
C GLY A 536 -7.87 7.92 -11.85
N TYR A 537 -7.29 6.88 -11.29
CA TYR A 537 -7.55 6.49 -9.90
C TYR A 537 -6.64 7.27 -8.96
N SER A 538 -7.19 7.95 -7.97
CA SER A 538 -6.42 8.55 -6.87
C SER A 538 -7.24 8.66 -5.59
N PRO A 539 -6.76 8.12 -4.45
CA PRO A 539 -7.38 8.37 -3.16
C PRO A 539 -7.10 9.78 -2.61
N ILE A 540 -6.14 10.52 -3.19
CA ILE A 540 -5.74 11.87 -2.78
C ILE A 540 -6.50 12.91 -3.61
N ARG A 541 -6.48 12.79 -4.92
CA ARG A 541 -7.11 13.66 -5.93
C ARG A 541 -6.57 15.10 -5.92
N PRO A 542 -5.83 15.51 -6.97
CA PRO A 542 -5.27 16.86 -7.05
C PRO A 542 -6.36 17.93 -6.95
N ALA A 543 -6.08 19.02 -6.23
CA ALA A 543 -7.04 20.07 -5.93
C ALA A 543 -7.75 20.65 -7.18
N GLY A 544 -7.01 20.92 -8.24
CA GLY A 544 -7.58 21.47 -9.48
C GLY A 544 -8.58 20.53 -10.14
N VAL A 545 -8.18 19.27 -10.36
CA VAL A 545 -9.04 18.27 -11.02
C VAL A 545 -10.22 17.88 -10.14
N ALA A 546 -10.00 17.72 -8.84
CA ALA A 546 -11.07 17.39 -7.89
C ALA A 546 -12.13 18.48 -7.81
N ARG A 547 -11.73 19.75 -7.87
CA ARG A 547 -12.65 20.89 -7.81
C ARG A 547 -13.39 21.10 -9.14
N GLU A 548 -12.65 21.15 -10.25
CA GLU A 548 -13.24 21.51 -11.54
C GLU A 548 -14.07 20.39 -12.17
N PHE A 549 -13.70 19.13 -11.96
CA PHE A 549 -14.37 17.95 -12.53
C PHE A 549 -15.14 17.11 -11.51
N ALA A 550 -15.13 17.47 -10.22
CA ALA A 550 -15.72 16.69 -9.12
C ALA A 550 -15.37 15.18 -9.23
N SER A 551 -14.12 14.88 -9.61
CA SER A 551 -13.69 13.51 -9.86
C SER A 551 -13.73 12.68 -8.57
N ALA A 552 -14.31 11.49 -8.64
CA ALA A 552 -14.30 10.52 -7.54
C ALA A 552 -13.01 9.66 -7.56
N ILE A 553 -12.90 8.74 -6.61
CA ILE A 553 -11.64 7.97 -6.38
C ILE A 553 -11.24 7.13 -7.59
N HIS A 554 -12.21 6.51 -8.27
CA HIS A 554 -11.95 5.66 -9.43
C HIS A 554 -11.91 6.43 -10.76
N GLY A 555 -11.83 7.76 -10.70
CA GLY A 555 -11.70 8.64 -11.87
C GLY A 555 -13.00 8.98 -12.57
N GLU A 556 -14.14 8.50 -12.08
CA GLU A 556 -15.45 8.92 -12.59
C GLU A 556 -15.69 10.40 -12.29
N VAL A 557 -16.32 11.10 -13.22
CA VAL A 557 -16.72 12.50 -13.10
C VAL A 557 -18.19 12.55 -12.71
N ASP A 558 -18.57 13.52 -11.88
CA ASP A 558 -19.99 13.72 -11.55
C ASP A 558 -20.83 13.91 -12.81
N PRO A 559 -21.92 13.13 -13.01
CA PRO A 559 -22.67 13.14 -14.26
C PRO A 559 -23.31 14.49 -14.59
N ASP A 560 -23.84 15.19 -13.60
CA ASP A 560 -24.52 16.47 -13.83
C ASP A 560 -23.51 17.55 -14.21
N LEU A 561 -22.35 17.54 -13.55
CA LEU A 561 -21.25 18.42 -13.89
C LEU A 561 -20.66 18.10 -15.27
N ALA A 562 -20.52 16.82 -15.61
CA ALA A 562 -20.06 16.40 -16.92
C ALA A 562 -21.02 16.88 -18.02
N GLN A 563 -22.33 16.70 -17.84
CA GLN A 563 -23.33 17.20 -18.76
C GLN A 563 -23.25 18.73 -18.92
N TRP A 564 -23.10 19.46 -17.81
CA TRP A 564 -22.91 20.92 -17.85
C TRP A 564 -21.65 21.31 -18.63
N PHE A 565 -20.51 20.63 -18.43
CA PHE A 565 -19.27 20.86 -19.19
C PHE A 565 -19.47 20.64 -20.69
N LEU A 566 -20.11 19.53 -21.06
CA LEU A 566 -20.37 19.21 -22.47
C LEU A 566 -21.28 20.21 -23.15
N GLN A 567 -22.22 20.77 -22.42
CA GLN A 567 -23.14 21.80 -22.94
C GLN A 567 -22.52 23.21 -23.05
N HIS A 568 -21.73 23.62 -22.05
CA HIS A 568 -21.34 25.02 -21.91
C HIS A 568 -19.83 25.27 -22.11
N GLN A 569 -18.98 24.23 -22.01
CA GLN A 569 -17.52 24.38 -22.04
C GLN A 569 -16.84 23.59 -23.18
N ALA A 570 -17.60 22.90 -24.01
CA ALA A 570 -17.08 22.15 -25.16
C ALA A 570 -16.99 22.97 -26.46
N GLY A 571 -17.59 24.15 -26.52
CA GLY A 571 -17.53 25.05 -27.66
C GLY A 571 -16.20 25.79 -27.82
N GLU A 572 -16.12 26.66 -28.80
CA GLU A 572 -14.97 27.52 -29.05
C GLU A 572 -14.65 28.40 -27.82
N ASN A 573 -13.36 28.51 -27.47
CA ASN A 573 -12.86 29.23 -26.30
C ASN A 573 -13.38 28.70 -24.96
N GLY A 574 -14.08 27.55 -24.93
CA GLY A 574 -14.52 26.88 -23.70
C GLY A 574 -13.37 26.30 -22.89
N LEU A 575 -13.64 25.95 -21.65
CA LEU A 575 -12.60 25.42 -20.76
C LEU A 575 -11.90 24.18 -21.34
N LEU A 576 -12.64 23.28 -22.01
CA LEU A 576 -12.05 22.04 -22.55
C LEU A 576 -10.97 22.34 -23.59
N GLU A 577 -11.23 23.28 -24.48
CA GLU A 577 -10.23 23.75 -25.45
C GLU A 577 -9.06 24.46 -24.77
N ARG A 578 -9.36 25.34 -23.80
CA ARG A 578 -8.34 26.11 -23.07
C ARG A 578 -7.32 25.22 -22.38
N ILE A 579 -7.74 24.07 -21.84
CA ILE A 579 -6.85 23.11 -21.17
C ILE A 579 -6.31 22.02 -22.11
N GLY A 580 -6.81 21.97 -23.36
CA GLY A 580 -6.34 21.09 -24.42
C GLY A 580 -7.01 19.72 -24.47
N ILE A 581 -8.23 19.60 -23.97
CA ILE A 581 -9.06 18.40 -24.16
C ILE A 581 -9.64 18.44 -25.57
N ASP A 582 -9.32 17.41 -26.36
CA ASP A 582 -9.73 17.28 -27.76
C ASP A 582 -10.31 15.88 -28.08
N GLY A 583 -10.47 15.04 -27.06
CA GLY A 583 -11.20 13.80 -27.09
C GLY A 583 -12.20 13.72 -25.93
N ILE A 584 -13.42 13.30 -26.22
CA ILE A 584 -14.46 13.06 -25.20
C ILE A 584 -15.00 11.66 -25.39
N ILE A 585 -15.07 10.91 -24.29
CA ILE A 585 -15.66 9.58 -24.26
C ILE A 585 -16.89 9.63 -23.36
N VAL A 586 -18.03 9.18 -23.89
CA VAL A 586 -19.29 9.09 -23.15
C VAL A 586 -19.70 7.63 -23.08
N ALA A 587 -19.73 7.07 -21.88
CA ALA A 587 -20.17 5.70 -21.67
C ALA A 587 -21.63 5.51 -22.07
N ARG A 588 -22.00 4.30 -22.51
CA ARG A 588 -23.34 3.98 -23.02
C ARG A 588 -24.46 4.21 -22.01
N GLU A 589 -24.14 4.10 -20.73
CA GLU A 589 -25.05 4.30 -19.60
C GLU A 589 -25.54 5.76 -19.48
N PHE A 590 -24.86 6.71 -20.17
CA PHE A 590 -25.23 8.12 -20.17
C PHE A 590 -25.83 8.57 -21.51
N ASN A 591 -26.94 9.26 -21.41
CA ASN A 591 -27.60 9.89 -22.56
C ASN A 591 -27.50 11.42 -22.43
N PHE A 592 -26.31 11.93 -22.76
CA PHE A 592 -26.08 13.39 -22.72
C PHE A 592 -26.57 14.09 -23.99
N THR A 593 -26.84 15.39 -23.85
CA THR A 593 -27.09 16.29 -24.98
C THR A 593 -25.93 16.20 -25.98
N PRO A 594 -26.21 16.16 -27.29
CA PRO A 594 -25.18 16.13 -28.30
C PRO A 594 -24.19 17.29 -28.15
N LEU A 595 -22.89 16.95 -28.36
CA LEU A 595 -21.85 17.99 -28.44
C LEU A 595 -22.10 18.95 -29.62
N PRO A 596 -21.62 20.20 -29.57
CA PRO A 596 -21.70 21.13 -30.66
C PRO A 596 -21.12 20.56 -31.96
N ALA A 597 -21.93 20.30 -32.96
CA ALA A 597 -21.54 19.64 -34.21
C ALA A 597 -20.54 20.45 -35.07
N ALA A 598 -20.43 21.75 -34.82
CA ALA A 598 -19.45 22.60 -35.48
C ALA A 598 -18.01 22.24 -35.05
N GLU A 599 -17.81 21.93 -33.77
CA GLU A 599 -16.51 21.71 -33.17
C GLU A 599 -16.16 20.21 -32.99
N TRP A 600 -17.18 19.36 -32.87
CA TRP A 600 -16.98 17.93 -32.54
C TRP A 600 -17.57 17.00 -33.61
N GLU A 601 -16.95 15.85 -33.78
CA GLU A 601 -17.42 14.78 -34.63
C GLU A 601 -17.38 13.43 -33.90
N LEU A 602 -18.30 12.54 -34.22
CA LEU A 602 -18.29 11.18 -33.75
C LEU A 602 -17.18 10.42 -34.45
N ALA A 603 -16.17 10.00 -33.70
CA ALA A 603 -15.02 9.26 -34.22
C ALA A 603 -15.23 7.74 -34.19
N THR A 604 -15.82 7.23 -33.10
CA THR A 604 -16.04 5.79 -32.91
C THR A 604 -17.25 5.58 -32.02
N GLU A 605 -18.02 4.55 -32.31
CA GLU A 605 -19.10 4.04 -31.48
C GLU A 605 -18.94 2.53 -31.28
N ALA A 606 -19.09 2.06 -30.02
CA ALA A 606 -18.99 0.66 -29.66
C ALA A 606 -19.97 0.35 -28.51
N ASP A 607 -20.02 -0.91 -28.07
CA ASP A 607 -20.92 -1.34 -26.99
C ASP A 607 -20.65 -0.64 -25.66
N GLU A 608 -19.43 -0.16 -25.42
CA GLU A 608 -19.08 0.57 -24.21
C GLU A 608 -19.49 2.04 -24.23
N GLY A 609 -19.63 2.66 -25.40
CA GLY A 609 -19.94 4.07 -25.50
C GLY A 609 -19.54 4.72 -26.83
N ARG A 610 -19.46 6.03 -26.80
CA ARG A 610 -19.17 6.88 -27.97
C ARG A 610 -17.92 7.71 -27.73
N VAL A 611 -17.07 7.81 -28.75
CA VAL A 611 -15.87 8.66 -28.77
C VAL A 611 -16.09 9.83 -29.70
N PHE A 612 -15.90 11.02 -29.19
CA PHE A 612 -15.96 12.25 -29.96
C PHE A 612 -14.57 12.87 -30.04
N HIS A 613 -14.18 13.30 -31.24
CA HIS A 613 -12.96 14.08 -31.46
C HIS A 613 -13.32 15.52 -31.80
N ARG A 614 -12.53 16.45 -31.29
CA ARG A 614 -12.59 17.82 -31.77
C ARG A 614 -12.15 17.84 -33.23
N ARG A 615 -12.87 18.55 -34.09
CA ARG A 615 -12.57 18.66 -35.52
C ARG A 615 -11.19 19.25 -35.74
N GLY A 616 -10.50 18.78 -36.74
CA GLY A 616 -9.15 19.21 -37.11
C GLY A 616 -8.04 18.40 -36.43
N GLN A 617 -6.84 18.95 -36.47
CA GLN A 617 -5.65 18.28 -35.91
C GLN A 617 -5.72 18.22 -34.37
N PRO A 618 -5.10 17.21 -33.75
CA PRO A 618 -4.96 17.15 -32.30
C PRO A 618 -4.35 18.43 -31.73
N ILE A 619 -4.88 18.88 -30.59
CA ILE A 619 -4.38 20.07 -29.91
C ILE A 619 -2.93 19.81 -29.43
N PRO A 620 -1.94 20.64 -29.85
CA PRO A 620 -0.54 20.44 -29.43
C PRO A 620 -0.39 20.54 -27.90
N THR A 621 0.49 19.71 -27.36
CA THR A 621 0.79 19.72 -25.91
C THR A 621 1.31 21.09 -25.45
N VAL A 622 2.09 21.79 -26.28
CA VAL A 622 2.57 23.16 -26.03
C VAL A 622 1.97 24.07 -27.10
N ARG A 623 1.31 25.14 -26.70
CA ARG A 623 0.69 26.09 -27.62
C ARG A 623 0.67 27.49 -27.07
N SER A 624 0.71 28.46 -27.95
CA SER A 624 0.46 29.87 -27.59
C SER A 624 -1.03 30.12 -27.51
N VAL A 625 -1.47 30.81 -26.47
CA VAL A 625 -2.89 31.06 -26.19
C VAL A 625 -3.13 32.52 -25.88
N ASN A 626 -4.36 32.99 -26.15
CA ASN A 626 -4.77 34.36 -25.88
C ASN A 626 -6.18 34.41 -25.26
N PHE A 627 -6.28 33.91 -24.02
CA PHE A 627 -7.57 33.76 -23.33
C PHE A 627 -8.29 35.08 -23.02
N SER A 628 -7.55 36.18 -22.92
CA SER A 628 -8.09 37.48 -22.55
C SER A 628 -8.00 38.55 -23.64
N GLY A 629 -7.52 38.21 -24.84
CA GLY A 629 -7.23 39.17 -25.90
C GLY A 629 -6.00 40.07 -25.64
N LYS A 630 -5.28 39.84 -24.51
CA LYS A 630 -4.19 40.70 -24.05
C LYS A 630 -2.80 40.15 -24.39
N ASN A 631 -2.69 38.89 -24.83
CA ASN A 631 -1.43 38.23 -25.12
C ASN A 631 -1.13 38.22 -26.62
N SER A 632 0.13 38.25 -26.98
CA SER A 632 0.60 37.98 -28.34
C SER A 632 0.63 36.49 -28.64
N ILE A 633 0.59 36.09 -29.91
CA ILE A 633 0.70 34.70 -30.33
C ILE A 633 2.14 34.40 -30.74
N ALA A 634 2.84 33.55 -30.00
CA ALA A 634 4.14 33.04 -30.31
C ALA A 634 4.11 31.88 -31.31
N LYS A 635 5.12 31.78 -32.17
CA LYS A 635 5.36 30.60 -33.00
C LYS A 635 6.04 29.51 -32.15
N ILE A 636 5.51 28.28 -32.18
CA ILE A 636 6.02 27.14 -31.43
C ILE A 636 6.32 26.01 -32.40
N THR A 637 7.54 25.45 -32.29
CA THR A 637 8.00 24.30 -33.08
C THR A 637 8.81 23.34 -32.22
N ASP A 638 9.20 22.19 -32.75
CA ASP A 638 10.14 21.22 -32.16
C ASP A 638 9.75 20.80 -30.73
N ILE A 639 8.48 20.46 -30.54
CA ILE A 639 7.94 20.05 -29.24
C ILE A 639 8.50 18.65 -28.87
N VAL A 640 9.18 18.58 -27.74
CA VAL A 640 9.66 17.32 -27.13
C VAL A 640 9.03 17.19 -25.75
N ALA A 641 8.25 16.14 -25.56
CA ALA A 641 7.56 15.87 -24.31
C ALA A 641 8.15 14.61 -23.62
N GLY A 642 8.98 14.81 -22.62
CA GLY A 642 9.42 13.76 -21.70
C GLY A 642 8.47 13.63 -20.51
N ARG A 643 8.71 12.70 -19.60
CA ARG A 643 7.86 12.44 -18.45
C ARG A 643 7.82 13.63 -17.46
N ASN A 644 8.98 14.12 -17.06
CA ASN A 644 9.11 15.16 -16.04
C ASN A 644 9.43 16.54 -16.63
N TYR A 645 9.46 16.67 -17.94
CA TYR A 645 9.74 17.92 -18.66
C TYR A 645 9.01 18.00 -19.99
N VAL A 646 8.88 19.23 -20.48
CA VAL A 646 8.45 19.51 -21.86
C VAL A 646 9.33 20.62 -22.39
N SER A 647 9.80 20.52 -23.63
CA SER A 647 10.54 21.58 -24.27
C SER A 647 10.01 21.87 -25.67
N ALA A 648 10.16 23.14 -26.13
CA ALA A 648 9.75 23.58 -27.43
C ALA A 648 10.61 24.77 -27.87
N SER A 649 10.78 24.95 -29.17
CA SER A 649 11.34 26.19 -29.74
C SER A 649 10.24 27.24 -29.77
N VAL A 650 10.46 28.40 -29.17
CA VAL A 650 9.50 29.49 -29.05
C VAL A 650 10.05 30.74 -29.66
N VAL A 651 9.24 31.44 -30.46
CA VAL A 651 9.53 32.77 -31.01
C VAL A 651 8.35 33.67 -30.70
N ALA A 652 8.51 34.52 -29.70
CA ALA A 652 7.52 35.54 -29.33
C ALA A 652 7.69 36.76 -30.27
N PRO A 653 6.61 37.35 -30.79
CA PRO A 653 6.70 38.54 -31.64
C PRO A 653 7.23 39.74 -30.85
N ASP A 654 7.82 40.66 -31.53
CA ASP A 654 8.18 41.99 -31.02
C ASP A 654 6.92 42.78 -30.66
N GLY A 655 6.98 43.66 -29.65
CA GLY A 655 5.86 44.49 -29.22
C GLY A 655 5.78 44.65 -27.73
N ASP A 656 4.65 45.15 -27.24
CA ASP A 656 4.41 45.49 -25.81
C ASP A 656 3.72 44.38 -25.04
N ARG A 657 3.28 43.28 -25.69
CA ARG A 657 2.49 42.22 -25.08
C ARG A 657 3.26 40.93 -24.96
N PRO A 658 3.31 40.31 -23.76
CA PRO A 658 3.91 39.01 -23.61
C PRO A 658 3.11 37.92 -24.34
N ALA A 659 3.76 36.85 -24.73
CA ALA A 659 3.10 35.66 -25.23
C ALA A 659 2.79 34.70 -24.06
N LEU A 660 1.57 34.15 -24.03
CA LEU A 660 1.17 33.18 -23.04
C LEU A 660 1.25 31.77 -23.64
N ILE A 661 2.05 30.92 -23.03
CA ILE A 661 2.25 29.52 -23.46
C ILE A 661 1.53 28.59 -22.48
N ALA A 662 0.57 27.82 -22.99
CA ALA A 662 -0.14 26.78 -22.27
C ALA A 662 0.48 25.40 -22.54
N VAL A 663 0.60 24.58 -21.49
CA VAL A 663 1.09 23.21 -21.61
C VAL A 663 0.02 22.24 -21.10
N SER A 664 -0.53 21.39 -22.00
CA SER A 664 -1.60 20.43 -21.71
C SER A 664 -1.08 19.26 -20.87
N ARG A 665 -0.78 19.54 -19.61
CA ARG A 665 -0.36 18.61 -18.55
C ARG A 665 -1.01 19.02 -17.25
N PRO A 666 -1.25 18.06 -16.31
CA PRO A 666 -1.75 18.44 -15.00
C PRO A 666 -0.76 19.37 -14.28
N PHE A 667 -1.30 20.44 -13.72
CA PHE A 667 -0.50 21.34 -12.91
C PHE A 667 -0.26 20.77 -11.51
N PHE A 668 1.03 20.72 -11.14
CA PHE A 668 1.44 20.44 -9.77
C PHE A 668 2.38 21.55 -9.29
N PRO A 669 2.32 21.97 -8.03
CA PRO A 669 3.33 22.90 -7.48
C PRO A 669 4.74 22.38 -7.69
N GLY A 670 5.66 23.26 -8.06
CA GLY A 670 7.07 22.89 -8.33
C GLY A 670 7.45 22.78 -9.79
N TYR A 671 6.55 23.07 -10.74
CA TYR A 671 6.96 23.34 -12.10
C TYR A 671 7.81 24.61 -12.19
N ARG A 672 8.88 24.56 -12.97
CA ARG A 672 9.78 25.67 -13.30
C ARG A 672 9.95 25.75 -14.80
N ALA A 673 10.05 26.98 -15.33
CA ALA A 673 10.25 27.21 -16.76
C ALA A 673 11.49 28.05 -16.99
N GLN A 674 12.22 27.74 -18.05
CA GLN A 674 13.39 28.48 -18.51
C GLN A 674 13.38 28.60 -20.03
N ILE A 675 13.86 29.73 -20.54
CA ILE A 675 14.21 29.90 -21.94
C ILE A 675 15.70 30.32 -22.03
N ASP A 676 16.52 29.51 -22.68
CA ASP A 676 17.98 29.73 -22.78
C ASP A 676 18.65 30.13 -21.44
N ARG A 677 18.30 29.39 -20.35
CA ARG A 677 18.76 29.58 -18.95
C ARG A 677 18.17 30.80 -18.21
N ARG A 678 17.27 31.57 -18.83
CA ARG A 678 16.52 32.62 -18.13
C ARG A 678 15.26 32.03 -17.52
N ASP A 679 15.07 32.19 -16.22
CA ASP A 679 13.86 31.74 -15.52
C ASP A 679 12.63 32.56 -15.97
N LEU A 680 11.52 31.85 -16.17
CA LEU A 680 10.21 32.40 -16.50
C LEU A 680 9.21 32.08 -15.40
N ALA A 681 8.24 32.98 -15.23
CA ALA A 681 7.14 32.75 -14.29
C ALA A 681 6.23 31.63 -14.79
N VAL A 682 5.88 30.71 -13.89
CA VAL A 682 4.90 29.64 -14.13
C VAL A 682 3.74 29.85 -13.21
N PHE A 683 2.54 29.92 -13.78
CA PHE A 683 1.26 29.94 -13.05
C PHE A 683 0.34 28.87 -13.61
N SER A 684 -0.93 28.84 -13.23
CA SER A 684 -1.84 27.79 -13.69
C SER A 684 -3.19 28.35 -14.14
N GLU A 685 -3.78 27.73 -15.15
CA GLU A 685 -5.20 27.89 -15.46
C GLU A 685 -6.02 27.04 -14.51
N ARG A 686 -6.69 27.68 -13.53
CA ARG A 686 -7.55 27.04 -12.53
C ARG A 686 -6.92 25.85 -11.78
N SER A 687 -5.58 25.85 -11.61
CA SER A 687 -4.82 24.71 -11.09
C SER A 687 -4.93 23.42 -11.94
N LEU A 688 -5.30 23.54 -13.22
CA LEU A 688 -5.43 22.41 -14.14
C LEU A 688 -4.19 22.23 -15.01
N ILE A 689 -3.70 23.29 -15.66
CA ILE A 689 -2.53 23.24 -16.54
C ILE A 689 -1.53 24.35 -16.24
N PRO A 690 -0.24 24.14 -16.49
CA PRO A 690 0.78 25.20 -16.44
C PRO A 690 0.60 26.23 -17.54
N LEU A 691 0.77 27.50 -17.18
CA LEU A 691 0.86 28.64 -18.05
C LEU A 691 2.21 29.34 -17.84
N ILE A 692 2.84 29.80 -18.91
CA ILE A 692 4.16 30.45 -18.89
C ILE A 692 4.10 31.76 -19.64
N ASP A 693 4.48 32.85 -18.97
CA ASP A 693 4.65 34.16 -19.63
C ASP A 693 6.01 34.25 -20.30
N VAL A 694 6.00 34.52 -21.62
CA VAL A 694 7.20 34.72 -22.41
C VAL A 694 7.27 36.19 -22.83
N PRO A 695 8.31 36.95 -22.45
CA PRO A 695 8.46 38.35 -22.78
C PRO A 695 8.45 38.59 -24.30
N PRO A 696 8.00 39.76 -24.78
CA PRO A 696 8.04 40.11 -26.19
C PRO A 696 9.48 40.04 -26.79
N GLY A 697 9.56 39.69 -28.05
CA GLY A 697 10.88 39.56 -28.78
C GLY A 697 11.77 38.41 -28.31
N THR A 698 11.27 37.59 -27.35
CA THR A 698 12.04 36.45 -26.84
C THR A 698 11.99 35.28 -27.84
N HIS A 699 13.17 34.75 -28.16
CA HIS A 699 13.31 33.55 -29.00
C HIS A 699 14.31 32.57 -28.35
N GLY A 700 14.05 31.27 -28.44
CA GLY A 700 14.92 30.25 -27.86
C GLY A 700 14.22 28.95 -27.51
N ARG A 701 14.93 28.07 -26.79
CA ARG A 701 14.45 26.80 -26.35
C ARG A 701 13.76 26.96 -24.98
N LEU A 702 12.42 26.97 -24.96
CA LEU A 702 11.64 26.91 -23.73
C LEU A 702 11.69 25.49 -23.16
N THR A 703 11.95 25.37 -21.85
CA THR A 703 11.88 24.11 -21.12
C THR A 703 11.06 24.31 -19.87
N LEU A 704 9.95 23.59 -19.74
CA LEU A 704 9.17 23.42 -18.52
C LEU A 704 9.59 22.10 -17.88
N TYR A 705 10.00 22.11 -16.61
CA TYR A 705 10.43 20.91 -15.90
C TYR A 705 9.90 20.88 -14.47
N TYR A 706 9.69 19.65 -13.95
CA TYR A 706 9.17 19.44 -12.61
C TYR A 706 10.31 19.30 -11.60
N ARG A 707 10.46 20.29 -10.73
CA ARG A 707 11.52 20.35 -9.69
C ARG A 707 10.97 21.01 -8.42
N PRO A 708 10.07 20.32 -7.70
CA PRO A 708 9.54 20.84 -6.45
C PRO A 708 10.61 20.89 -5.35
N ASP A 709 10.38 21.75 -4.35
CA ASP A 709 11.32 21.94 -3.25
C ASP A 709 11.50 20.69 -2.41
N TRP A 710 10.42 19.90 -2.23
CA TRP A 710 10.50 18.62 -1.53
C TRP A 710 11.47 17.63 -2.19
N LEU A 711 11.62 17.66 -3.51
CA LEU A 711 12.57 16.79 -4.21
C LEU A 711 14.03 17.21 -3.90
N ILE A 712 14.30 18.50 -3.82
CA ILE A 712 15.64 19.03 -3.50
C ILE A 712 16.00 18.67 -2.06
N TYR A 713 15.15 19.07 -1.08
CA TYR A 713 15.43 18.84 0.34
C TYR A 713 15.38 17.34 0.69
N GLY A 714 14.41 16.61 0.15
CA GLY A 714 14.29 15.18 0.36
C GLY A 714 15.47 14.40 -0.18
N SER A 715 15.94 14.73 -1.39
CA SER A 715 17.13 14.10 -1.97
C SER A 715 18.40 14.43 -1.19
N ALA A 716 18.55 15.68 -0.73
CA ALA A 716 19.69 16.07 0.11
C ALA A 716 19.72 15.27 1.42
N LEU A 717 18.58 15.15 2.13
CA LEU A 717 18.47 14.35 3.34
C LEU A 717 18.76 12.86 3.09
N ALA A 718 18.26 12.32 1.98
CA ALA A 718 18.49 10.93 1.62
C ALA A 718 19.97 10.66 1.30
N ILE A 719 20.64 11.56 0.56
CA ILE A 719 22.06 11.46 0.24
C ILE A 719 22.92 11.55 1.50
N ILE A 720 22.64 12.51 2.38
CA ILE A 720 23.35 12.65 3.66
C ILE A 720 23.19 11.38 4.49
N SER A 721 21.96 10.88 4.64
CA SER A 721 21.68 9.66 5.40
C SER A 721 22.36 8.44 4.80
N ALA A 722 22.35 8.31 3.47
CA ALA A 722 23.05 7.24 2.76
C ALA A 722 24.58 7.32 2.96
N ALA A 723 25.16 8.52 2.87
CA ALA A 723 26.58 8.74 3.13
C ALA A 723 26.98 8.34 4.57
N VAL A 724 26.18 8.76 5.57
CA VAL A 724 26.40 8.37 6.98
C VAL A 724 26.32 6.84 7.14
N CYS A 725 25.32 6.20 6.55
CA CYS A 725 25.19 4.74 6.58
C CYS A 725 26.38 4.04 5.94
N LEU A 726 26.81 4.48 4.75
CA LEU A 726 27.93 3.88 4.01
C LEU A 726 29.25 4.06 4.76
N ILE A 727 29.57 5.27 5.19
CA ILE A 727 30.78 5.58 5.95
C ILE A 727 30.81 4.74 7.22
N SER A 728 29.70 4.71 7.98
CA SER A 728 29.60 3.91 9.20
C SER A 728 29.76 2.40 8.92
N ALA A 729 29.21 1.89 7.83
CA ALA A 729 29.36 0.49 7.43
C ALA A 729 30.81 0.15 7.08
N VAL A 730 31.51 1.04 6.34
CA VAL A 730 32.94 0.87 6.01
C VAL A 730 33.78 0.82 7.28
N PHE A 731 33.54 1.75 8.23
CA PHE A 731 34.22 1.73 9.54
C PHE A 731 33.89 0.47 10.36
N ALA A 732 32.67 -0.04 10.28
CA ALA A 732 32.26 -1.27 10.94
C ALA A 732 33.04 -2.49 10.42
N ILE A 733 33.26 -2.55 9.11
CA ILE A 733 34.01 -3.63 8.43
C ILE A 733 35.51 -3.54 8.75
N ARG A 734 36.10 -2.32 8.68
CA ARG A 734 37.54 -2.11 8.91
C ARG A 734 37.94 -2.28 10.37
N ASN A 735 37.09 -2.04 11.34
CA ASN A 735 37.34 -2.17 12.75
C ASN A 735 36.44 -3.23 13.40
N PRO A 736 36.54 -4.51 13.03
CA PRO A 736 35.83 -5.55 13.73
C PRO A 736 36.40 -5.62 15.13
N ARG A 737 35.65 -5.19 16.17
CA ARG A 737 36.10 -5.34 17.56
C ARG A 737 36.51 -6.80 17.78
N LYS A 738 37.76 -7.01 18.25
CA LYS A 738 38.15 -8.23 18.93
C LYS A 738 37.06 -8.49 19.98
N ARG A 739 36.36 -9.63 19.86
CA ARG A 739 35.42 -10.07 20.91
C ARG A 739 36.18 -10.05 22.22
N VAL A 740 35.70 -9.25 23.19
CA VAL A 740 36.17 -9.38 24.58
C VAL A 740 35.79 -10.81 24.97
N THR A 741 36.74 -11.72 24.85
CA THR A 741 36.71 -13.01 25.52
C THR A 741 36.88 -12.66 26.99
N SER A 742 35.77 -12.44 27.70
CA SER A 742 35.78 -12.57 29.16
C SER A 742 36.11 -14.02 29.46
N VAL A 743 37.30 -14.21 29.97
CA VAL A 743 37.75 -15.41 30.68
C VAL A 743 36.81 -15.68 31.85
#